data_fd042c43940bfe19aecbaf6dd294a19c
#
_entry.id   fd042c43940bfe19aecbaf6dd294a19c
#
_cell.length_a   1.000
_cell.length_b   1.000
_cell.length_c   1.000
_cell.angle_alpha   90.00
_cell.angle_beta   90.00
_cell.angle_gamma   90.00
#
_symmetry.space_group_name_H-M   'P 1'
#
loop_
_entity.id
_entity.type
_entity.pdbx_description
1 polymer ?
#
loop_
_entity_poly.entity_id
_entity_poly.type
_entity_poly.pdbx_seq_one_letter_code
_entity_poly.pdbx_strand_id
1 'polypeptide(L)'
;MPSPTIPPTAPPAPSPFAPTPAPSPTPPLPATPTPITDPGQVIGHSVQGQPLLAYRIGRGAIKVVLVGDIHGADEANTWLLARQLLAHFQAHPDQVPTQVSLWILPTMNPDGLATGHRWNAHNVDLNRNADTDLDGCAGNDWSPDTVGLEGEHPGAGGAYPFSEPETVAVRDFLADAWVVIFYHSAAGAIFADTCQRHAPSLRLAQLLSAATGYPVPEEGWSSYPLSGEFGDYLAGEGVAAVTVELTDHQASEFERNLAGVQALLAGVEEIVEAEAAQAGGRFVWLSADNTGTWRYAENSFPHPIALEVMSDTAYLLDGGRVLALDLTTPLPPRPLLAPGDDVDGVRVLEPLDLATAGGSLLALDRAGDVYRYDAAAKSWSVERYDRPVRDTYDHEFVALAGGETRFLLETTHEQVWHYTAGQKGTAWIRLPHSRDVDLSARADELYLLTRAMNAPQGTLLHYHNGQLISSFQPNIELMHPRQVVATSAALAVLDRAGRRLLTLDPQDGALRTLYQFTDRRPVSTFWADPNGPRLILAGRDALYFYGQPERQATIADGPVLQGPQPHDPAFLEGLRGLHMPILGAHLTVRDFQLPGAPRHYRLGMHEGLDFYGNTVGVAVNRHTAVRAVADGVVVRALVDYRPLTTAQNQAWTAECRRLGYTPPEVLDGYRGMQVWIDHGNGLVSRYAHLSAIEPGIEEGVRVTKGQIIATVGNSGTPSSLHSQTEEVHLHLELWAGDHFIGQFLRPIEVREWLERILR
;
A
#
# COMPACT_ATOMS: atom_id res chain seq x y z
N MET A 1 -30.14 25.29 61.66
CA MET A 1 -29.78 26.57 61.02
C MET A 1 -29.08 26.23 59.70
N PRO A 2 -29.62 26.60 58.57
CA PRO A 2 -28.95 26.33 57.28
C PRO A 2 -27.89 27.39 56.98
N SER A 3 -26.74 26.98 56.45
CA SER A 3 -25.64 27.81 56.01
C SER A 3 -26.05 28.69 54.80
N PRO A 4 -25.52 29.92 54.71
CA PRO A 4 -25.87 30.81 53.62
C PRO A 4 -25.20 30.40 52.28
N THR A 5 -26.00 30.31 51.23
CA THR A 5 -25.59 30.19 49.83
C THR A 5 -25.00 31.51 49.34
N ILE A 6 -23.78 31.44 48.80
CA ILE A 6 -23.12 32.54 48.08
C ILE A 6 -23.66 32.53 46.65
N PRO A 7 -24.10 33.69 46.08
CA PRO A 7 -24.51 33.76 44.69
C PRO A 7 -23.28 33.72 43.76
N PRO A 8 -23.42 33.18 42.49
CA PRO A 8 -22.33 33.10 41.57
C PRO A 8 -21.93 34.52 41.08
N THR A 9 -20.65 34.80 41.11
CA THR A 9 -20.06 36.00 40.50
C THR A 9 -20.13 35.93 39.00
N ALA A 10 -20.60 37.00 38.37
CA ALA A 10 -20.61 37.16 36.93
C ALA A 10 -19.19 37.16 36.35
N PRO A 11 -18.97 36.60 35.11
CA PRO A 11 -17.69 36.63 34.46
C PRO A 11 -17.24 38.08 34.15
N PRO A 12 -15.96 38.41 34.22
CA PRO A 12 -15.46 39.73 33.87
C PRO A 12 -15.68 40.04 32.39
N ALA A 13 -16.00 41.28 32.09
CA ALA A 13 -16.16 41.79 30.72
C ALA A 13 -14.85 41.65 29.94
N PRO A 14 -14.88 41.38 28.62
CA PRO A 14 -13.67 41.29 27.81
C PRO A 14 -12.95 42.64 27.77
N SER A 15 -11.67 42.59 28.02
CA SER A 15 -10.76 43.71 27.92
C SER A 15 -10.67 44.19 26.43
N PRO A 16 -10.58 45.48 26.14
CA PRO A 16 -10.46 45.93 24.77
C PRO A 16 -9.15 45.44 24.15
N PHE A 17 -9.25 44.87 22.95
CA PHE A 17 -8.15 44.35 22.16
C PHE A 17 -6.99 45.35 22.13
N ALA A 18 -5.80 44.90 22.55
CA ALA A 18 -4.56 45.57 22.23
C ALA A 18 -4.34 45.57 20.72
N PRO A 19 -3.81 46.66 20.10
CA PRO A 19 -3.57 46.64 18.66
C PRO A 19 -2.55 45.55 18.33
N THR A 20 -2.89 44.75 17.31
CA THR A 20 -2.02 43.73 16.73
C THR A 20 -0.65 44.33 16.44
N PRO A 21 0.47 43.77 16.90
CA PRO A 21 1.78 44.27 16.53
C PRO A 21 1.92 44.22 15.01
N ALA A 22 2.47 45.27 14.42
CA ALA A 22 2.79 45.30 13.01
C ALA A 22 3.72 44.13 12.67
N PRO A 23 3.55 43.48 11.48
CA PRO A 23 4.43 42.40 11.08
C PRO A 23 5.89 42.86 11.19
N SER A 24 6.72 42.06 11.86
CA SER A 24 8.17 42.31 11.91
C SER A 24 8.70 42.35 10.48
N PRO A 25 9.62 43.29 10.16
CA PRO A 25 10.21 43.30 8.84
C PRO A 25 10.90 41.99 8.56
N THR A 26 10.55 41.36 7.44
CA THR A 26 11.20 40.15 6.93
C THR A 26 12.71 40.35 6.96
N PRO A 27 13.49 39.47 7.62
CA PRO A 27 14.94 39.60 7.59
C PRO A 27 15.43 39.53 6.14
N PRO A 28 16.46 40.35 5.77
CA PRO A 28 17.01 40.28 4.43
C PRO A 28 17.52 38.87 4.15
N LEU A 29 17.16 38.32 3.00
CA LEU A 29 17.68 37.03 2.53
C LEU A 29 19.22 37.01 2.68
N PRO A 30 19.79 35.93 3.25
CA PRO A 30 21.24 35.84 3.40
C PRO A 30 21.96 35.99 2.06
N ALA A 31 23.19 36.48 2.06
CA ALA A 31 23.99 36.71 0.86
C ALA A 31 24.03 35.45 -0.02
N THR A 32 23.71 35.62 -1.30
CA THR A 32 23.62 34.54 -2.29
C THR A 32 24.93 33.73 -2.34
N PRO A 33 24.90 32.40 -2.09
CA PRO A 33 26.09 31.57 -2.22
C PRO A 33 26.57 31.51 -3.67
N THR A 34 27.79 31.00 -3.88
CA THR A 34 28.45 30.81 -5.17
C THR A 34 27.49 30.20 -6.22
N PRO A 35 27.51 30.69 -7.47
CA PRO A 35 26.61 30.17 -8.49
C PRO A 35 26.78 28.64 -8.68
N ILE A 36 25.66 27.89 -8.63
CA ILE A 36 25.61 26.49 -8.94
C ILE A 36 25.71 26.37 -10.46
N THR A 37 26.70 25.62 -10.97
CA THR A 37 26.95 25.46 -12.42
C THR A 37 26.18 24.27 -13.01
N ASP A 38 25.74 23.30 -12.21
CA ASP A 38 24.89 22.19 -12.61
C ASP A 38 23.43 22.67 -12.68
N PRO A 39 22.68 22.43 -13.77
CA PRO A 39 21.28 22.83 -13.87
C PRO A 39 20.36 22.06 -12.89
N GLY A 40 20.83 20.95 -12.30
CA GLY A 40 20.02 20.06 -11.47
C GLY A 40 19.01 19.24 -12.27
N GLN A 41 18.44 18.25 -11.61
CA GLN A 41 17.33 17.44 -12.12
C GLN A 41 16.02 18.02 -11.61
N VAL A 42 15.07 18.29 -12.53
CA VAL A 42 13.68 18.63 -12.14
C VAL A 42 13.00 17.33 -11.69
N ILE A 43 12.59 17.28 -10.41
CA ILE A 43 11.87 16.14 -9.84
C ILE A 43 10.36 16.36 -9.81
N GLY A 44 9.90 17.58 -10.02
CA GLY A 44 8.51 17.99 -10.05
C GLY A 44 8.38 19.50 -10.05
N HIS A 45 7.17 20.00 -9.83
CA HIS A 45 6.86 21.43 -9.81
C HIS A 45 5.97 21.74 -8.61
N SER A 46 6.09 22.96 -8.08
CA SER A 46 5.20 23.49 -7.05
C SER A 46 3.81 23.83 -7.59
N VAL A 47 2.89 24.22 -6.70
CA VAL A 47 1.55 24.71 -7.07
C VAL A 47 1.62 25.85 -8.11
N GLN A 48 2.57 26.78 -7.99
CA GLN A 48 2.74 27.89 -8.94
C GLN A 48 3.63 27.53 -10.13
N GLY A 49 4.01 26.27 -10.29
CA GLY A 49 4.80 25.79 -11.42
C GLY A 49 6.30 26.02 -11.28
N GLN A 50 6.81 26.37 -10.09
CA GLN A 50 8.25 26.47 -9.86
C GLN A 50 8.87 25.07 -9.85
N PRO A 51 10.05 24.85 -10.51
CA PRO A 51 10.68 23.55 -10.52
C PRO A 51 11.30 23.19 -9.17
N LEU A 52 11.08 21.97 -8.71
CA LEU A 52 11.81 21.34 -7.61
C LEU A 52 13.10 20.74 -8.19
N LEU A 53 14.25 21.24 -7.77
CA LEU A 53 15.56 20.90 -8.34
C LEU A 53 16.39 20.09 -7.34
N ALA A 54 16.72 18.85 -7.72
CA ALA A 54 17.63 17.98 -6.98
C ALA A 54 18.98 17.87 -7.71
N TYR A 55 20.08 17.89 -6.94
CA TYR A 55 21.45 17.89 -7.46
C TYR A 55 22.18 16.64 -6.98
N ARG A 56 22.86 15.94 -7.89
CA ARG A 56 23.51 14.66 -7.62
C ARG A 56 25.03 14.80 -7.58
N ILE A 57 25.63 14.25 -6.53
CA ILE A 57 27.08 14.06 -6.40
C ILE A 57 27.35 12.55 -6.19
N GLY A 58 28.27 11.98 -6.96
CA GLY A 58 28.51 10.54 -6.94
C GLY A 58 27.47 9.74 -7.75
N ARG A 59 27.73 8.45 -7.91
CA ARG A 59 26.89 7.53 -8.72
C ARG A 59 26.70 6.17 -8.05
N GLY A 60 26.96 6.06 -6.75
CA GLY A 60 26.77 4.83 -6.01
C GLY A 60 25.30 4.42 -5.91
N ALA A 61 25.07 3.19 -5.55
CA ALA A 61 23.73 2.61 -5.45
C ALA A 61 22.97 3.05 -4.19
N ILE A 62 23.70 3.43 -3.12
CA ILE A 62 23.07 3.91 -1.88
C ILE A 62 22.72 5.37 -2.05
N LYS A 63 21.42 5.65 -2.22
CA LYS A 63 20.91 7.02 -2.37
C LYS A 63 20.73 7.66 -1.00
N VAL A 64 21.47 8.75 -0.77
CA VAL A 64 21.38 9.62 0.41
C VAL A 64 20.83 10.96 -0.04
N VAL A 65 19.82 11.51 0.65
CA VAL A 65 19.17 12.75 0.25
C VAL A 65 19.17 13.74 1.41
N LEU A 66 19.58 14.98 1.12
CA LEU A 66 19.49 16.13 2.02
C LEU A 66 18.43 17.09 1.48
N VAL A 67 17.41 17.37 2.29
CA VAL A 67 16.28 18.24 1.94
C VAL A 67 16.30 19.49 2.80
N GLY A 68 16.34 20.67 2.19
CA GLY A 68 16.17 21.95 2.87
C GLY A 68 14.82 22.56 2.58
N ASP A 69 14.45 23.52 3.39
CA ASP A 69 13.37 24.48 3.14
C ASP A 69 12.02 23.83 2.80
N ILE A 70 11.51 23.03 3.72
CA ILE A 70 10.14 22.52 3.64
C ILE A 70 9.14 23.60 4.09
N HIS A 71 9.55 24.49 5.01
CA HIS A 71 8.74 25.55 5.60
C HIS A 71 9.00 26.94 5.00
N GLY A 72 9.43 27.01 3.74
CA GLY A 72 9.56 28.26 3.01
C GLY A 72 10.42 29.32 3.72
N ALA A 73 9.98 30.55 3.68
CA ALA A 73 10.79 31.66 4.20
C ALA A 73 10.98 31.67 5.72
N ASP A 74 10.13 31.01 6.48
CA ASP A 74 10.26 30.91 7.95
C ASP A 74 11.55 30.19 8.34
N GLU A 75 11.99 29.23 7.50
CA GLU A 75 13.18 28.44 7.70
C GLU A 75 14.19 28.58 6.55
N ALA A 76 14.29 29.79 5.94
CA ALA A 76 15.17 30.08 4.81
C ALA A 76 16.67 29.82 5.08
N ASN A 77 17.09 29.76 6.35
CA ASN A 77 18.44 29.36 6.73
C ASN A 77 18.75 27.90 6.37
N THR A 78 17.75 27.03 6.29
CA THR A 78 17.90 25.63 5.85
C THR A 78 18.10 25.53 4.34
N TRP A 79 17.45 26.41 3.54
CA TRP A 79 17.76 26.59 2.13
C TRP A 79 19.22 27.02 1.92
N LEU A 80 19.68 28.00 2.72
CA LEU A 80 21.06 28.47 2.67
C LEU A 80 22.03 27.31 2.99
N LEU A 81 21.76 26.55 4.07
CA LEU A 81 22.56 25.38 4.45
C LEU A 81 22.65 24.37 3.32
N ALA A 82 21.51 23.97 2.75
CA ALA A 82 21.49 22.98 1.67
C ALA A 82 22.31 23.46 0.45
N ARG A 83 22.24 24.76 0.10
CA ARG A 83 23.07 25.34 -0.97
C ARG A 83 24.55 25.38 -0.63
N GLN A 84 24.92 25.65 0.60
CA GLN A 84 26.31 25.61 1.05
C GLN A 84 26.88 24.18 1.01
N LEU A 85 26.11 23.18 1.47
CA LEU A 85 26.45 21.77 1.37
C LEU A 85 26.59 21.34 -0.10
N LEU A 86 25.68 21.76 -0.96
CA LEU A 86 25.75 21.48 -2.41
C LEU A 86 27.06 22.05 -3.01
N ALA A 87 27.36 23.30 -2.76
CA ALA A 87 28.58 23.96 -3.25
C ALA A 87 29.84 23.25 -2.75
N HIS A 88 29.85 22.82 -1.48
CA HIS A 88 30.97 22.08 -0.88
C HIS A 88 31.19 20.74 -1.57
N PHE A 89 30.17 19.91 -1.69
CA PHE A 89 30.32 18.57 -2.27
C PHE A 89 30.50 18.60 -3.80
N GLN A 90 30.06 19.63 -4.48
CA GLN A 90 30.41 19.85 -5.90
C GLN A 90 31.90 20.20 -6.06
N ALA A 91 32.45 20.93 -5.11
CA ALA A 91 33.90 21.25 -5.10
C ALA A 91 34.77 20.07 -4.62
N HIS A 92 34.22 19.19 -3.81
CA HIS A 92 34.91 18.06 -3.19
C HIS A 92 34.15 16.73 -3.40
N PRO A 93 33.93 16.29 -4.66
CA PRO A 93 33.16 15.08 -4.94
C PRO A 93 33.83 13.80 -4.46
N ASP A 94 35.12 13.84 -4.21
CA ASP A 94 35.94 12.76 -3.63
C ASP A 94 35.59 12.44 -2.17
N GLN A 95 34.91 13.36 -1.48
CA GLN A 95 34.38 13.11 -0.13
C GLN A 95 33.11 12.25 -0.11
N VAL A 96 32.48 12.05 -1.27
CA VAL A 96 31.32 11.14 -1.39
C VAL A 96 31.82 9.74 -1.71
N PRO A 97 31.58 8.74 -0.84
CA PRO A 97 32.01 7.36 -1.08
C PRO A 97 31.48 6.77 -2.39
N THR A 98 32.24 5.91 -3.04
CA THR A 98 31.89 5.37 -4.37
C THR A 98 30.59 4.57 -4.40
N GLN A 99 30.19 3.97 -3.26
CA GLN A 99 28.92 3.27 -3.11
C GLN A 99 27.71 4.21 -2.92
N VAL A 100 27.94 5.52 -2.69
CA VAL A 100 26.89 6.51 -2.40
C VAL A 100 26.60 7.39 -3.60
N SER A 101 25.34 7.73 -3.81
CA SER A 101 24.89 8.90 -4.56
C SER A 101 24.26 9.88 -3.57
N LEU A 102 24.96 11.00 -3.33
CA LEU A 102 24.48 12.10 -2.50
C LEU A 102 23.61 13.01 -3.35
N TRP A 103 22.36 13.20 -2.94
CA TRP A 103 21.42 14.14 -3.56
C TRP A 103 21.12 15.28 -2.61
N ILE A 104 21.02 16.49 -3.14
CA ILE A 104 20.68 17.67 -2.37
C ILE A 104 19.51 18.37 -3.06
N LEU A 105 18.41 18.54 -2.35
CA LEU A 105 17.21 19.30 -2.73
C LEU A 105 17.19 20.58 -1.88
N PRO A 106 17.65 21.72 -2.43
CA PRO A 106 17.78 22.96 -1.63
C PRO A 106 16.46 23.50 -1.08
N THR A 107 15.37 23.36 -1.81
CA THR A 107 14.03 23.73 -1.35
C THR A 107 13.00 22.73 -1.80
N MET A 108 12.13 22.35 -0.88
CA MET A 108 10.91 21.58 -1.15
C MET A 108 9.71 22.52 -1.35
N ASN A 109 9.80 23.78 -0.87
CA ASN A 109 8.73 24.77 -0.90
C ASN A 109 9.17 26.08 -1.59
N PRO A 110 9.43 26.07 -2.91
CA PRO A 110 9.90 27.27 -3.60
C PRO A 110 8.86 28.39 -3.63
N ASP A 111 7.56 28.08 -3.55
CA ASP A 111 6.49 29.09 -3.52
C ASP A 111 6.47 29.81 -2.17
N GLY A 112 6.55 29.09 -1.06
CA GLY A 112 6.64 29.64 0.28
C GLY A 112 7.91 30.49 0.47
N LEU A 113 9.05 29.97 -0.02
CA LEU A 113 10.32 30.71 0.00
C LEU A 113 10.22 32.05 -0.76
N ALA A 114 9.62 32.07 -1.95
CA ALA A 114 9.50 33.26 -2.79
C ALA A 114 8.50 34.28 -2.23
N THR A 115 7.45 33.81 -1.54
CA THR A 115 6.37 34.66 -1.04
C THR A 115 6.53 35.10 0.41
N GLY A 116 7.53 34.60 1.12
CA GLY A 116 7.77 34.93 2.51
C GLY A 116 6.86 34.19 3.51
N HIS A 117 6.40 32.98 3.17
CA HIS A 117 5.47 32.21 3.97
C HIS A 117 6.03 30.84 4.33
N ARG A 118 5.55 30.27 5.47
CA ARG A 118 5.84 28.91 5.92
C ARG A 118 5.24 27.86 4.98
N TRP A 119 3.99 28.03 4.60
CA TRP A 119 3.18 27.06 3.86
C TRP A 119 3.38 27.20 2.34
N ASN A 120 2.95 26.18 1.58
CA ASN A 120 2.93 26.27 0.13
C ASN A 120 1.84 27.23 -0.37
N ALA A 121 1.67 27.36 -1.68
CA ALA A 121 0.69 28.29 -2.27
C ALA A 121 -0.78 27.91 -2.05
N HIS A 122 -1.07 26.69 -1.59
CA HIS A 122 -2.41 26.27 -1.12
C HIS A 122 -2.63 26.50 0.38
N ASN A 123 -1.68 27.08 1.10
CA ASN A 123 -1.66 27.20 2.56
C ASN A 123 -1.60 25.84 3.29
N VAL A 124 -0.95 24.85 2.69
CA VAL A 124 -0.70 23.54 3.29
C VAL A 124 0.71 23.51 3.88
N ASP A 125 0.85 23.00 5.10
CA ASP A 125 2.13 22.64 5.69
C ASP A 125 2.63 21.35 5.05
N LEU A 126 3.68 21.46 4.24
CA LEU A 126 4.20 20.31 3.48
C LEU A 126 4.74 19.19 4.40
N ASN A 127 5.12 19.53 5.67
CA ASN A 127 5.51 18.54 6.68
C ASN A 127 4.33 18.04 7.53
N ARG A 128 3.09 18.21 7.03
CA ARG A 128 1.85 17.66 7.60
C ARG A 128 1.00 16.96 6.53
N ASN A 129 1.55 16.79 5.33
CA ASN A 129 0.81 16.26 4.18
C ASN A 129 1.26 14.85 3.73
N ALA A 130 2.12 14.16 4.50
CA ALA A 130 2.51 12.77 4.22
C ALA A 130 1.48 11.76 4.76
N ASP A 131 1.47 10.56 4.20
CA ASP A 131 0.55 9.46 4.56
C ASP A 131 1.17 8.61 5.68
N THR A 132 0.94 8.99 6.92
CA THR A 132 1.45 8.30 8.11
C THR A 132 0.46 7.28 8.69
N ASP A 133 -0.72 7.12 8.09
CA ASP A 133 -1.79 6.23 8.58
C ASP A 133 -1.41 4.74 8.57
N LEU A 134 -0.36 4.37 7.84
CA LEU A 134 0.06 2.98 7.64
C LEU A 134 1.41 2.63 8.27
N ASP A 135 1.99 3.51 9.08
CA ASP A 135 3.29 3.30 9.73
C ASP A 135 3.22 2.51 11.04
N GLY A 136 2.01 2.22 11.51
CA GLY A 136 1.76 1.49 12.75
C GLY A 136 1.82 2.34 14.01
N CYS A 137 1.80 3.66 13.87
CA CYS A 137 1.84 4.64 14.94
C CYS A 137 0.62 5.56 14.90
N ALA A 138 -0.47 5.17 15.52
CA ALA A 138 -1.71 5.96 15.53
C ALA A 138 -1.58 7.36 16.18
N GLY A 139 -0.44 7.67 16.78
CA GLY A 139 -0.18 8.98 17.40
C GLY A 139 0.22 10.06 16.43
N ASN A 140 0.62 9.69 15.20
CA ASN A 140 1.06 10.59 14.14
C ASN A 140 0.21 10.49 12.86
N ASP A 141 -0.90 9.74 12.89
CA ASP A 141 -1.80 9.57 11.76
C ASP A 141 -2.13 10.93 11.12
N TRP A 142 -2.21 10.94 9.80
CA TRP A 142 -2.49 12.17 9.06
C TRP A 142 -3.84 12.78 9.46
N SER A 143 -3.89 14.12 9.50
CA SER A 143 -5.11 14.88 9.73
C SER A 143 -5.19 16.08 8.77
N PRO A 144 -6.36 16.43 8.22
CA PRO A 144 -6.54 17.64 7.43
C PRO A 144 -6.32 18.92 8.27
N ASP A 145 -6.66 18.85 9.56
CA ASP A 145 -6.48 19.94 10.51
C ASP A 145 -5.26 19.61 11.38
N THR A 146 -4.35 20.55 11.52
CA THR A 146 -3.10 20.33 12.22
C THR A 146 -3.03 21.20 13.48
N VAL A 147 -2.16 20.85 14.40
CA VAL A 147 -1.91 21.60 15.63
C VAL A 147 -0.44 21.99 15.65
N GLY A 148 -0.16 23.25 16.00
CA GLY A 148 1.18 23.78 16.19
C GLY A 148 1.30 24.53 17.52
N LEU A 149 2.45 25.14 17.76
CA LEU A 149 2.67 25.98 18.96
C LEU A 149 1.67 27.13 19.07
N GLU A 150 1.19 27.65 17.94
CA GLU A 150 0.25 28.76 17.86
C GLU A 150 -1.22 28.32 17.96
N GLY A 151 -1.50 27.01 18.04
CA GLY A 151 -2.84 26.43 18.12
C GLY A 151 -3.23 25.60 16.90
N GLU A 152 -4.55 25.49 16.65
CA GLU A 152 -5.10 24.74 15.54
C GLU A 152 -4.97 25.50 14.21
N HIS A 153 -4.59 24.78 13.15
CA HIS A 153 -4.49 25.27 11.78
C HIS A 153 -5.40 24.43 10.87
N PRO A 154 -6.68 24.83 10.71
CA PRO A 154 -7.63 24.10 9.89
C PRO A 154 -7.20 24.03 8.42
N GLY A 155 -7.21 22.84 7.84
CA GLY A 155 -6.83 22.59 6.44
C GLY A 155 -5.34 22.58 6.16
N ALA A 156 -4.48 22.80 7.16
CA ALA A 156 -3.04 22.87 6.93
C ALA A 156 -2.41 21.48 6.64
N GLY A 157 -3.09 20.37 6.90
CA GLY A 157 -2.67 19.03 6.46
C GLY A 157 -3.00 18.72 5.00
N GLY A 158 -3.74 19.61 4.33
CA GLY A 158 -4.20 19.41 2.96
C GLY A 158 -5.52 18.64 2.86
N ALA A 159 -6.00 18.41 1.64
CA ALA A 159 -7.30 17.77 1.40
C ALA A 159 -7.28 16.25 1.63
N TYR A 160 -6.12 15.62 1.48
CA TYR A 160 -5.82 14.21 1.70
C TYR A 160 -4.28 14.04 1.73
N PRO A 161 -3.75 12.93 2.24
CA PRO A 161 -2.30 12.69 2.24
C PRO A 161 -1.73 12.77 0.83
N PHE A 162 -0.64 13.52 0.67
CA PHE A 162 -0.04 13.82 -0.63
C PHE A 162 -1.00 14.54 -1.61
N SER A 163 -1.81 15.47 -1.09
CA SER A 163 -2.64 16.35 -1.94
C SER A 163 -1.85 17.39 -2.71
N GLU A 164 -0.63 17.70 -2.27
CA GLU A 164 0.17 18.78 -2.81
C GLU A 164 1.17 18.27 -3.85
N PRO A 165 1.36 18.99 -4.97
CA PRO A 165 2.27 18.57 -6.02
C PRO A 165 3.73 18.45 -5.54
N GLU A 166 4.14 19.30 -4.59
CA GLU A 166 5.47 19.27 -3.98
C GLU A 166 5.67 17.96 -3.20
N THR A 167 4.68 17.57 -2.38
CA THR A 167 4.78 16.36 -1.55
C THR A 167 4.74 15.10 -2.40
N VAL A 168 3.94 15.06 -3.47
CA VAL A 168 3.94 13.95 -4.45
C VAL A 168 5.31 13.83 -5.11
N ALA A 169 5.87 14.94 -5.62
CA ALA A 169 7.15 14.93 -6.31
C ALA A 169 8.29 14.45 -5.40
N VAL A 170 8.31 14.93 -4.15
CA VAL A 170 9.34 14.53 -3.17
C VAL A 170 9.16 13.08 -2.73
N ARG A 171 7.92 12.62 -2.47
CA ARG A 171 7.62 11.21 -2.19
C ARG A 171 8.18 10.30 -3.26
N ASP A 172 7.86 10.58 -4.53
CA ASP A 172 8.26 9.74 -5.65
C ASP A 172 9.78 9.78 -5.86
N PHE A 173 10.40 10.93 -5.64
CA PHE A 173 11.85 11.09 -5.68
C PHE A 173 12.56 10.34 -4.55
N LEU A 174 11.96 10.23 -3.36
CA LEU A 174 12.55 9.56 -2.20
C LEU A 174 12.25 8.06 -2.13
N ALA A 175 11.42 7.51 -3.02
CA ALA A 175 10.98 6.11 -2.97
C ALA A 175 12.12 5.06 -2.99
N ASP A 176 13.26 5.40 -3.62
CA ASP A 176 14.47 4.58 -3.69
C ASP A 176 15.60 5.08 -2.76
N ALA A 177 15.33 6.06 -1.90
CA ALA A 177 16.32 6.56 -0.95
C ALA A 177 16.54 5.59 0.22
N TRP A 178 17.78 5.51 0.70
CA TRP A 178 18.17 4.75 1.89
C TRP A 178 18.22 5.60 3.14
N VAL A 179 18.69 6.86 2.98
CA VAL A 179 18.87 7.81 4.06
C VAL A 179 18.36 9.19 3.63
N VAL A 180 17.58 9.84 4.46
CA VAL A 180 17.07 11.20 4.22
C VAL A 180 17.26 12.05 5.47
N ILE A 181 17.75 13.28 5.27
CA ILE A 181 17.76 14.33 6.30
C ILE A 181 16.87 15.48 5.83
N PHE A 182 15.87 15.84 6.64
CA PHE A 182 15.13 17.08 6.50
C PHE A 182 15.73 18.11 7.43
N TYR A 183 16.15 19.28 6.90
CA TYR A 183 16.65 20.39 7.68
C TYR A 183 15.51 21.35 8.00
N HIS A 184 15.36 21.64 9.28
CA HIS A 184 14.40 22.55 9.88
C HIS A 184 15.09 23.57 10.80
N SER A 185 14.32 24.48 11.36
CA SER A 185 14.68 25.38 12.46
C SER A 185 13.43 25.81 13.26
N ALA A 186 13.46 26.03 14.61
CA ALA A 186 14.68 26.27 15.38
C ALA A 186 14.62 25.57 16.75
N ALA A 187 14.64 24.24 16.81
CA ALA A 187 14.66 23.52 18.08
C ALA A 187 16.07 23.12 18.55
N GLY A 188 17.07 23.22 17.69
CA GLY A 188 18.47 22.88 18.01
C GLY A 188 18.69 21.41 18.39
N ALA A 189 17.98 20.47 17.73
CA ALA A 189 17.94 19.05 18.08
C ALA A 189 17.83 18.18 16.83
N ILE A 190 17.94 16.84 17.00
CA ILE A 190 17.71 15.86 15.95
C ILE A 190 16.57 14.98 16.39
N PHE A 191 15.55 14.87 15.52
CA PHE A 191 14.38 14.00 15.75
C PHE A 191 14.42 12.84 14.76
N ALA A 192 14.30 11.61 15.29
CA ALA A 192 14.04 10.43 14.51
C ALA A 192 12.53 10.34 14.20
N ASP A 193 12.00 9.14 13.95
CA ASP A 193 10.54 8.99 13.85
C ASP A 193 9.82 9.27 15.18
N THR A 194 8.58 9.72 15.13
CA THR A 194 7.78 10.07 16.30
C THR A 194 7.58 8.89 17.27
N CYS A 195 7.51 7.66 16.73
CA CYS A 195 7.37 6.45 17.54
C CYS A 195 8.69 5.85 18.02
N GLN A 196 9.82 6.39 17.61
CA GLN A 196 11.18 5.98 17.96
C GLN A 196 11.45 4.47 17.85
N ARG A 197 10.88 3.82 16.84
CA ARG A 197 10.99 2.37 16.63
C ARG A 197 11.90 1.98 15.48
N HIS A 198 12.09 2.87 14.50
CA HIS A 198 12.84 2.57 13.30
C HIS A 198 14.36 2.61 13.58
N ALA A 199 14.97 1.43 13.75
CA ALA A 199 16.38 1.30 14.11
C ALA A 199 17.36 2.06 13.19
N PRO A 200 17.20 2.08 11.85
CA PRO A 200 18.03 2.90 10.97
C PRO A 200 17.93 4.40 11.23
N SER A 201 16.71 4.94 11.48
CA SER A 201 16.52 6.36 11.83
C SER A 201 17.16 6.72 13.16
N LEU A 202 17.00 5.85 14.18
CA LEU A 202 17.65 6.03 15.48
C LEU A 202 19.19 5.99 15.35
N ARG A 203 19.74 5.06 14.55
CA ARG A 203 21.17 4.98 14.33
C ARG A 203 21.71 6.23 13.61
N LEU A 204 20.99 6.72 12.61
CA LEU A 204 21.28 7.98 11.92
C LEU A 204 21.30 9.16 12.90
N ALA A 205 20.25 9.31 13.73
CA ALA A 205 20.17 10.37 14.72
C ALA A 205 21.34 10.35 15.71
N GLN A 206 21.71 9.17 16.22
CA GLN A 206 22.86 8.98 17.13
C GLN A 206 24.18 9.39 16.47
N LEU A 207 24.40 8.99 15.23
CA LEU A 207 25.63 9.29 14.48
C LEU A 207 25.74 10.79 14.23
N LEU A 208 24.64 11.44 13.79
CA LEU A 208 24.61 12.89 13.58
C LEU A 208 24.81 13.64 14.91
N SER A 209 24.14 13.21 15.99
CA SER A 209 24.30 13.81 17.32
C SER A 209 25.77 13.78 17.80
N ALA A 210 26.44 12.66 17.63
CA ALA A 210 27.85 12.53 17.99
C ALA A 210 28.76 13.47 17.19
N ALA A 211 28.46 13.74 15.92
CA ALA A 211 29.25 14.59 15.04
C ALA A 211 28.95 16.07 15.20
N THR A 212 27.67 16.42 15.41
CA THR A 212 27.19 17.81 15.43
C THR A 212 27.04 18.39 16.83
N GLY A 213 26.86 17.52 17.84
CA GLY A 213 26.52 17.94 19.20
C GLY A 213 25.09 18.42 19.38
N TYR A 214 24.17 18.23 18.39
CA TYR A 214 22.74 18.39 18.64
C TYR A 214 22.24 17.24 19.52
N PRO A 215 21.42 17.51 20.54
CA PRO A 215 20.78 16.44 21.31
C PRO A 215 19.77 15.66 20.45
N VAL A 216 19.55 14.41 20.82
CA VAL A 216 18.42 13.59 20.38
C VAL A 216 17.43 13.55 21.56
N PRO A 217 16.30 14.25 21.50
CA PRO A 217 15.30 14.23 22.56
C PRO A 217 14.70 12.83 22.75
N GLU A 218 14.24 12.57 23.98
CA GLU A 218 13.46 11.38 24.29
C GLU A 218 12.04 11.48 23.70
N GLU A 219 11.33 10.37 23.64
CA GLU A 219 9.94 10.30 23.22
C GLU A 219 9.07 11.29 24.00
N GLY A 220 8.07 11.92 23.32
CA GLY A 220 7.15 12.88 23.93
C GLY A 220 7.71 14.29 24.09
N TRP A 221 8.73 14.66 23.35
CA TRP A 221 9.30 16.01 23.35
C TRP A 221 8.32 17.09 22.85
N SER A 222 7.42 16.74 21.93
CA SER A 222 6.40 17.67 21.44
C SER A 222 5.26 17.84 22.43
N SER A 223 4.83 19.08 22.63
CA SER A 223 3.66 19.42 23.45
C SER A 223 2.33 19.33 22.69
N TYR A 224 2.36 19.01 21.40
CA TYR A 224 1.21 18.86 20.52
C TYR A 224 1.40 17.64 19.60
N PRO A 225 0.30 17.04 19.05
CA PRO A 225 0.39 15.94 18.12
C PRO A 225 1.14 16.36 16.84
N LEU A 226 2.07 15.53 16.39
CA LEU A 226 2.71 15.65 15.09
C LEU A 226 2.01 14.67 14.15
N SER A 227 1.35 15.18 13.11
CA SER A 227 0.59 14.35 12.16
C SER A 227 1.14 14.57 10.76
N GLY A 228 1.24 13.49 9.96
CA GLY A 228 1.60 13.57 8.54
C GLY A 228 3.01 14.09 8.26
N GLU A 229 3.99 13.82 9.12
CA GLU A 229 5.39 14.20 8.90
C GLU A 229 6.09 13.30 7.89
N PHE A 230 6.92 13.89 7.02
CA PHE A 230 7.68 13.13 6.02
C PHE A 230 8.68 12.14 6.63
N GLY A 231 9.32 12.51 7.75
CA GLY A 231 10.24 11.63 8.45
C GLY A 231 9.58 10.33 8.92
N ASP A 232 8.38 10.45 9.50
CA ASP A 232 7.59 9.32 9.97
C ASP A 232 7.11 8.43 8.81
N TYR A 233 6.57 9.02 7.76
CA TYR A 233 6.18 8.29 6.55
C TYR A 233 7.35 7.48 5.99
N LEU A 234 8.54 8.08 5.86
CA LEU A 234 9.72 7.40 5.32
C LEU A 234 10.22 6.30 6.25
N ALA A 235 10.17 6.48 7.55
CA ALA A 235 10.51 5.44 8.52
C ALA A 235 9.55 4.24 8.41
N GLY A 236 8.25 4.49 8.24
CA GLY A 236 7.24 3.47 7.92
C GLY A 236 7.58 2.70 6.65
N GLU A 237 8.06 3.37 5.60
CA GLU A 237 8.54 2.77 4.36
C GLU A 237 9.94 2.10 4.48
N GLY A 238 10.57 2.17 5.66
CA GLY A 238 11.89 1.57 5.95
C GLY A 238 13.07 2.37 5.42
N VAL A 239 12.91 3.68 5.26
CA VAL A 239 13.99 4.63 4.94
C VAL A 239 14.52 5.23 6.23
N ALA A 240 15.83 5.26 6.43
CA ALA A 240 16.42 5.97 7.57
C ALA A 240 16.18 7.48 7.39
N ALA A 241 15.25 8.06 8.14
CA ALA A 241 14.88 9.47 8.05
C ALA A 241 15.00 10.17 9.39
N VAL A 242 15.48 11.41 9.38
CA VAL A 242 15.55 12.30 10.55
C VAL A 242 15.23 13.73 10.17
N THR A 243 14.68 14.46 11.11
CA THR A 243 14.60 15.92 11.09
C THR A 243 15.75 16.51 11.90
N VAL A 244 16.57 17.36 11.28
CA VAL A 244 17.64 18.12 11.94
C VAL A 244 17.19 19.56 12.08
N GLU A 245 16.91 19.97 13.28
CA GLU A 245 16.51 21.32 13.65
C GLU A 245 17.74 22.18 13.97
N LEU A 246 17.97 23.23 13.19
CA LEU A 246 19.01 24.21 13.49
C LEU A 246 18.67 24.97 14.78
N THR A 247 19.67 25.63 15.38
CA THR A 247 19.50 26.30 16.68
C THR A 247 18.61 27.52 16.62
N ASP A 248 18.61 28.25 15.48
CA ASP A 248 17.81 29.43 15.25
C ASP A 248 17.41 29.58 13.77
N HIS A 249 16.56 30.55 13.44
CA HIS A 249 16.11 30.83 12.07
C HIS A 249 17.08 31.69 11.25
N GLN A 250 18.29 31.99 11.73
CA GLN A 250 19.21 32.93 11.10
C GLN A 250 20.47 32.27 10.58
N ALA A 251 21.12 31.45 11.41
CA ALA A 251 22.36 30.80 11.07
C ALA A 251 22.14 29.51 10.30
N SER A 252 22.91 29.26 9.22
CA SER A 252 22.90 27.99 8.52
C SER A 252 23.68 26.91 9.26
N GLU A 253 24.48 27.26 10.22
CA GLU A 253 25.36 26.35 11.00
C GLU A 253 26.15 25.36 10.09
N PHE A 254 26.66 25.89 8.96
CA PHE A 254 27.24 25.08 7.87
C PHE A 254 28.33 24.11 8.36
N GLU A 255 29.35 24.57 9.09
CA GLU A 255 30.48 23.74 9.52
C GLU A 255 30.01 22.59 10.42
N ARG A 256 29.05 22.87 11.29
CA ARG A 256 28.45 21.91 12.19
C ARG A 256 27.71 20.81 11.42
N ASN A 257 26.87 21.20 10.47
CA ASN A 257 26.10 20.26 9.66
C ASN A 257 26.96 19.54 8.60
N LEU A 258 28.00 20.18 8.08
CA LEU A 258 28.97 19.51 7.22
C LEU A 258 29.65 18.35 7.94
N ALA A 259 30.06 18.53 9.20
CA ALA A 259 30.62 17.45 10.01
C ALA A 259 29.61 16.27 10.17
N GLY A 260 28.33 16.60 10.36
CA GLY A 260 27.26 15.60 10.41
C GLY A 260 27.11 14.81 9.10
N VAL A 261 27.07 15.51 7.96
CA VAL A 261 26.99 14.84 6.65
C VAL A 261 28.21 13.99 6.35
N GLN A 262 29.42 14.46 6.69
CA GLN A 262 30.64 13.67 6.53
C GLN A 262 30.62 12.40 7.40
N ALA A 263 30.13 12.49 8.64
CA ALA A 263 29.95 11.32 9.51
C ALA A 263 28.90 10.33 8.95
N LEU A 264 27.75 10.84 8.46
CA LEU A 264 26.76 10.04 7.76
C LEU A 264 27.36 9.30 6.57
N LEU A 265 28.09 9.99 5.69
CA LEU A 265 28.68 9.38 4.50
C LEU A 265 29.71 8.29 4.86
N ALA A 266 30.46 8.46 5.95
CA ALA A 266 31.40 7.46 6.45
C ALA A 266 30.70 6.25 7.10
N GLY A 267 29.53 6.43 7.71
CA GLY A 267 28.80 5.40 8.46
C GLY A 267 27.53 4.89 7.76
N VAL A 268 27.32 5.17 6.47
CA VAL A 268 26.05 4.88 5.78
C VAL A 268 25.66 3.41 5.80
N GLU A 269 26.60 2.49 5.67
CA GLU A 269 26.34 1.04 5.71
C GLU A 269 25.85 0.61 7.09
N GLU A 270 26.45 1.14 8.16
CA GLU A 270 26.04 0.86 9.54
C GLU A 270 24.59 1.34 9.82
N ILE A 271 24.18 2.44 9.21
CA ILE A 271 22.81 2.94 9.32
C ILE A 271 21.85 1.98 8.62
N VAL A 272 22.15 1.59 7.40
CA VAL A 272 21.29 0.71 6.59
C VAL A 272 21.15 -0.67 7.23
N GLU A 273 22.22 -1.21 7.78
CA GLU A 273 22.27 -2.53 8.41
C GLU A 273 21.72 -2.55 9.84
N ALA A 274 21.40 -1.38 10.43
CA ALA A 274 21.08 -1.24 11.85
C ALA A 274 19.92 -2.14 12.30
N GLU A 275 18.88 -2.30 11.48
CA GLU A 275 17.71 -3.13 11.80
C GLU A 275 18.09 -4.62 11.89
N ALA A 276 18.86 -5.13 10.93
CA ALA A 276 19.35 -6.50 10.94
C ALA A 276 20.31 -6.73 12.11
N ALA A 277 21.21 -5.78 12.36
CA ALA A 277 22.17 -5.84 13.47
C ALA A 277 21.48 -5.84 14.84
N GLN A 278 20.45 -4.99 15.03
CA GLN A 278 19.66 -4.95 16.26
C GLN A 278 18.93 -6.28 16.50
N ALA A 279 18.45 -6.91 15.44
CA ALA A 279 17.81 -8.22 15.50
C ALA A 279 18.80 -9.39 15.59
N GLY A 280 20.11 -9.15 15.61
CA GLY A 280 21.15 -10.20 15.66
C GLY A 280 21.26 -11.03 14.39
N GLY A 281 20.65 -10.59 13.28
CA GLY A 281 20.71 -11.22 11.98
C GLY A 281 21.80 -10.64 11.08
N ARG A 282 21.85 -11.15 9.84
CA ARG A 282 22.77 -10.68 8.80
C ARG A 282 22.03 -9.87 7.75
N PHE A 283 22.60 -8.77 7.30
CA PHE A 283 22.12 -8.02 6.13
C PHE A 283 22.81 -8.53 4.85
N VAL A 284 22.07 -8.62 3.75
CA VAL A 284 22.56 -9.02 2.43
C VAL A 284 22.01 -8.11 1.35
N TRP A 285 22.91 -7.39 0.69
CA TRP A 285 22.57 -6.63 -0.49
C TRP A 285 22.27 -7.54 -1.67
N LEU A 286 21.12 -7.34 -2.33
CA LEU A 286 20.84 -7.92 -3.64
C LEU A 286 21.34 -6.93 -4.70
N SER A 287 22.38 -7.34 -5.42
CA SER A 287 23.08 -6.52 -6.41
C SER A 287 23.46 -7.36 -7.64
N ALA A 288 23.93 -6.72 -8.68
CA ALA A 288 24.42 -7.40 -9.88
C ALA A 288 25.58 -8.37 -9.60
N ASP A 289 26.31 -8.18 -8.49
CA ASP A 289 27.45 -9.04 -8.12
C ASP A 289 27.03 -10.42 -7.58
N ASN A 290 25.78 -10.53 -7.07
CA ASN A 290 25.28 -11.78 -6.48
C ASN A 290 23.90 -12.20 -7.00
N THR A 291 23.29 -11.41 -7.90
CA THR A 291 21.92 -11.66 -8.38
C THR A 291 21.87 -11.55 -9.90
N GLY A 292 21.55 -12.66 -10.55
CA GLY A 292 21.24 -12.66 -11.99
C GLY A 292 19.88 -12.02 -12.27
N THR A 293 19.69 -11.47 -13.47
CA THR A 293 18.47 -10.79 -13.83
C THR A 293 18.03 -11.15 -15.24
N TRP A 294 16.81 -11.65 -15.40
CA TRP A 294 16.11 -11.73 -16.67
C TRP A 294 15.08 -10.62 -16.74
N ARG A 295 15.30 -9.66 -17.64
CA ARG A 295 14.37 -8.55 -17.87
C ARG A 295 13.44 -8.88 -19.01
N TYR A 296 12.17 -8.60 -18.81
CA TYR A 296 11.10 -8.67 -19.80
C TYR A 296 10.71 -7.26 -20.24
N ALA A 297 9.84 -7.15 -21.25
CA ALA A 297 9.27 -5.87 -21.60
C ALA A 297 8.54 -5.24 -20.40
N GLU A 298 8.53 -3.92 -20.35
CA GLU A 298 7.83 -3.19 -19.28
C GLU A 298 6.37 -3.64 -19.16
N ASN A 299 5.91 -3.86 -17.92
CA ASN A 299 4.57 -4.37 -17.62
C ASN A 299 4.23 -5.76 -18.21
N SER A 300 5.23 -6.60 -18.47
CA SER A 300 4.99 -8.01 -18.86
C SER A 300 4.28 -8.80 -17.79
N PHE A 301 4.53 -8.46 -16.52
CA PHE A 301 3.88 -9.04 -15.34
C PHE A 301 3.22 -7.93 -14.54
N PRO A 302 2.01 -7.50 -14.92
CA PRO A 302 1.36 -6.35 -14.28
C PRO A 302 1.09 -6.59 -12.78
N HIS A 303 0.84 -7.83 -12.37
CA HIS A 303 0.62 -8.17 -10.97
C HIS A 303 1.01 -9.61 -10.62
N PRO A 304 2.32 -9.91 -10.46
CA PRO A 304 2.79 -11.21 -9.98
C PRO A 304 2.40 -11.41 -8.51
N ILE A 305 1.71 -12.50 -8.17
CA ILE A 305 1.24 -12.77 -6.80
C ILE A 305 1.70 -14.09 -6.21
N ALA A 306 2.06 -15.07 -7.07
CA ALA A 306 2.59 -16.35 -6.61
C ALA A 306 3.60 -16.89 -7.62
N LEU A 307 4.63 -17.56 -7.12
CA LEU A 307 5.70 -18.17 -7.92
C LEU A 307 6.05 -19.56 -7.39
N GLU A 308 5.95 -20.55 -8.27
CA GLU A 308 6.32 -21.93 -7.98
C GLU A 308 7.34 -22.44 -9.00
N VAL A 309 8.19 -23.40 -8.59
CA VAL A 309 9.21 -23.99 -9.46
C VAL A 309 9.11 -25.50 -9.41
N MET A 310 8.99 -26.12 -10.59
CA MET A 310 9.11 -27.58 -10.75
C MET A 310 10.18 -27.87 -11.81
N SER A 311 11.19 -28.61 -11.45
CA SER A 311 12.37 -28.90 -12.31
C SER A 311 12.98 -27.61 -12.87
N ASP A 312 12.95 -27.42 -14.17
CA ASP A 312 13.51 -26.28 -14.89
C ASP A 312 12.43 -25.30 -15.37
N THR A 313 11.25 -25.33 -14.80
CA THR A 313 10.15 -24.42 -15.15
C THR A 313 9.66 -23.66 -13.92
N ALA A 314 9.64 -22.34 -14.02
CA ALA A 314 8.94 -21.47 -13.09
C ALA A 314 7.50 -21.25 -13.56
N TYR A 315 6.57 -21.25 -12.63
CA TYR A 315 5.16 -20.98 -12.85
C TYR A 315 4.82 -19.72 -12.07
N LEU A 316 4.44 -18.68 -12.80
CA LEU A 316 4.11 -17.37 -12.25
C LEU A 316 2.61 -17.14 -12.38
N LEU A 317 1.96 -16.82 -11.28
CA LEU A 317 0.58 -16.33 -11.29
C LEU A 317 0.62 -14.80 -11.38
N ASP A 318 0.06 -14.26 -12.45
CA ASP A 318 0.10 -12.85 -12.80
C ASP A 318 -1.26 -12.36 -13.29
N GLY A 319 -1.92 -11.49 -12.56
CA GLY A 319 -3.24 -10.95 -12.92
C GLY A 319 -4.25 -12.06 -13.25
N GLY A 320 -4.35 -13.09 -12.41
CA GLY A 320 -5.23 -14.25 -12.60
C GLY A 320 -4.76 -15.25 -13.67
N ARG A 321 -3.64 -15.02 -14.38
CA ARG A 321 -3.10 -15.92 -15.40
C ARG A 321 -1.94 -16.74 -14.86
N VAL A 322 -1.91 -18.03 -15.14
CA VAL A 322 -0.73 -18.88 -14.87
C VAL A 322 0.17 -18.90 -16.08
N LEU A 323 1.40 -18.46 -15.91
CA LEU A 323 2.44 -18.37 -16.93
C LEU A 323 3.56 -19.38 -16.64
N ALA A 324 4.04 -20.10 -17.66
CA ALA A 324 5.24 -20.92 -17.56
C ALA A 324 6.45 -20.20 -18.15
N LEU A 325 7.56 -20.21 -17.41
CA LEU A 325 8.83 -19.63 -17.77
C LEU A 325 9.91 -20.72 -17.74
N ASP A 326 10.59 -20.94 -18.86
CA ASP A 326 11.70 -21.90 -18.94
C ASP A 326 12.93 -21.33 -18.22
N LEU A 327 13.40 -21.98 -17.17
CA LEU A 327 14.55 -21.52 -16.39
C LEU A 327 15.91 -21.89 -17.04
N THR A 328 15.93 -22.67 -18.11
CA THR A 328 17.17 -22.99 -18.83
C THR A 328 17.45 -22.01 -19.98
N THR A 329 16.40 -21.46 -20.56
CA THR A 329 16.48 -20.58 -21.72
C THR A 329 15.57 -19.36 -21.51
N PRO A 330 16.10 -18.13 -21.62
CA PRO A 330 15.32 -16.92 -21.44
C PRO A 330 14.40 -16.69 -22.65
N LEU A 331 13.18 -17.24 -22.56
CA LEU A 331 12.14 -17.14 -23.58
C LEU A 331 10.94 -16.33 -23.05
N PRO A 332 10.09 -15.78 -23.94
CA PRO A 332 8.82 -15.18 -23.52
C PRO A 332 7.96 -16.14 -22.70
N PRO A 333 7.21 -15.63 -21.70
CA PRO A 333 6.32 -16.44 -20.87
C PRO A 333 5.24 -17.12 -21.73
N ARG A 334 4.92 -18.37 -21.40
CA ARG A 334 3.86 -19.13 -22.08
C ARG A 334 2.63 -19.22 -21.18
N PRO A 335 1.44 -18.73 -21.61
CA PRO A 335 0.22 -18.85 -20.82
C PRO A 335 -0.21 -20.32 -20.74
N LEU A 336 -0.69 -20.72 -19.55
CA LEU A 336 -1.16 -22.08 -19.25
C LEU A 336 -2.62 -22.12 -18.83
N LEU A 337 -3.07 -21.12 -18.07
CA LEU A 337 -4.41 -21.00 -17.53
C LEU A 337 -4.77 -19.51 -17.44
N ALA A 338 -6.01 -19.17 -17.72
CA ALA A 338 -6.50 -17.80 -17.63
C ALA A 338 -7.97 -17.77 -17.16
N PRO A 339 -8.42 -16.65 -16.59
CA PRO A 339 -9.84 -16.42 -16.33
C PRO A 339 -10.67 -16.59 -17.60
N GLY A 340 -11.75 -17.36 -17.47
CA GLY A 340 -12.61 -17.70 -18.60
C GLY A 340 -12.34 -19.04 -19.24
N ASP A 341 -11.21 -19.68 -18.98
CA ASP A 341 -10.95 -21.06 -19.43
C ASP A 341 -11.93 -22.03 -18.78
N ASP A 342 -12.22 -23.13 -19.48
CA ASP A 342 -13.00 -24.26 -18.96
C ASP A 342 -12.06 -25.42 -18.66
N VAL A 343 -12.12 -25.91 -17.42
CA VAL A 343 -11.37 -27.08 -16.97
C VAL A 343 -12.37 -28.11 -16.42
N ASP A 344 -12.55 -29.22 -17.08
CA ASP A 344 -13.48 -30.28 -16.70
C ASP A 344 -14.93 -29.80 -16.44
N GLY A 345 -15.39 -28.78 -17.18
CA GLY A 345 -16.71 -28.16 -17.02
C GLY A 345 -16.79 -27.15 -15.86
N VAL A 346 -15.67 -26.73 -15.30
CA VAL A 346 -15.57 -25.67 -14.31
C VAL A 346 -14.88 -24.47 -14.94
N ARG A 347 -15.54 -23.31 -14.92
CA ARG A 347 -14.96 -22.06 -15.44
C ARG A 347 -14.00 -21.46 -14.44
N VAL A 348 -12.81 -21.15 -14.89
CA VAL A 348 -11.79 -20.42 -14.13
C VAL A 348 -12.27 -18.98 -13.94
N LEU A 349 -12.35 -18.52 -12.70
CA LEU A 349 -12.82 -17.16 -12.36
C LEU A 349 -11.66 -16.23 -11.98
N GLU A 350 -11.00 -16.51 -10.86
CA GLU A 350 -9.96 -15.64 -10.29
C GLU A 350 -8.90 -16.46 -9.54
N PRO A 351 -7.94 -17.08 -10.26
CA PRO A 351 -6.79 -17.71 -9.61
C PRO A 351 -6.02 -16.72 -8.74
N LEU A 352 -5.78 -17.06 -7.47
CA LEU A 352 -5.13 -16.21 -6.47
C LEU A 352 -3.86 -16.81 -5.87
N ASP A 353 -3.65 -18.13 -5.99
CA ASP A 353 -2.45 -18.73 -5.41
C ASP A 353 -2.01 -19.99 -6.16
N LEU A 354 -0.73 -20.34 -6.01
CA LEU A 354 -0.10 -21.53 -6.56
C LEU A 354 0.55 -22.35 -5.46
N ALA A 355 0.55 -23.67 -5.64
CA ALA A 355 1.36 -24.58 -4.83
C ALA A 355 1.85 -25.75 -5.68
N THR A 356 2.88 -26.44 -5.22
CA THR A 356 3.36 -27.68 -5.83
C THR A 356 3.05 -28.87 -4.94
N ALA A 357 2.50 -29.93 -5.51
CA ALA A 357 2.16 -31.14 -4.78
C ALA A 357 2.28 -32.42 -5.63
N GLY A 358 3.01 -33.42 -5.14
CA GLY A 358 3.16 -34.70 -5.80
C GLY A 358 3.67 -34.60 -7.25
N GLY A 359 4.54 -33.63 -7.55
CA GLY A 359 5.08 -33.38 -8.89
C GLY A 359 4.10 -32.70 -9.86
N SER A 360 3.00 -32.14 -9.37
CA SER A 360 2.03 -31.36 -10.14
C SER A 360 1.97 -29.93 -9.61
N LEU A 361 1.65 -28.96 -10.47
CA LEU A 361 1.28 -27.61 -10.07
C LEU A 361 -0.20 -27.59 -9.72
N LEU A 362 -0.54 -26.90 -8.65
CA LEU A 362 -1.90 -26.58 -8.24
C LEU A 362 -2.14 -25.08 -8.36
N ALA A 363 -3.31 -24.68 -8.84
CA ALA A 363 -3.77 -23.30 -8.83
C ALA A 363 -5.07 -23.20 -8.05
N LEU A 364 -5.14 -22.31 -7.08
CA LEU A 364 -6.33 -22.04 -6.27
C LEU A 364 -7.11 -20.89 -6.88
N ASP A 365 -8.39 -21.13 -7.18
CA ASP A 365 -9.35 -20.08 -7.50
C ASP A 365 -9.96 -19.51 -6.21
N ARG A 366 -10.20 -18.20 -6.17
CA ARG A 366 -10.77 -17.48 -5.01
C ARG A 366 -12.12 -18.06 -4.56
N ALA A 367 -12.87 -18.65 -5.48
CA ALA A 367 -14.09 -19.42 -5.19
C ALA A 367 -13.82 -20.78 -4.54
N GLY A 368 -12.56 -21.18 -4.38
CA GLY A 368 -12.14 -22.45 -3.77
C GLY A 368 -12.05 -23.62 -4.73
N ASP A 369 -12.11 -23.42 -6.04
CA ASP A 369 -11.75 -24.46 -7.00
C ASP A 369 -10.24 -24.63 -7.04
N VAL A 370 -9.76 -25.86 -7.08
CA VAL A 370 -8.34 -26.19 -7.21
C VAL A 370 -8.12 -26.89 -8.55
N TYR A 371 -7.30 -26.28 -9.38
CA TYR A 371 -6.92 -26.82 -10.68
C TYR A 371 -5.54 -27.47 -10.58
N ARG A 372 -5.41 -28.67 -11.13
CA ARG A 372 -4.17 -29.44 -11.14
C ARG A 372 -3.60 -29.50 -12.55
N TYR A 373 -2.37 -29.06 -12.72
CA TYR A 373 -1.62 -29.17 -13.99
C TYR A 373 -0.70 -30.38 -13.97
N ASP A 374 -0.86 -31.26 -14.96
CA ASP A 374 0.09 -32.33 -15.26
C ASP A 374 1.08 -31.82 -16.33
N ALA A 375 2.34 -31.65 -15.92
CA ALA A 375 3.39 -31.14 -16.81
C ALA A 375 3.75 -32.13 -17.95
N ALA A 376 3.58 -33.43 -17.75
CA ALA A 376 3.84 -34.46 -18.75
C ALA A 376 2.72 -34.51 -19.79
N ALA A 377 1.47 -34.49 -19.34
CA ALA A 377 0.28 -34.46 -20.21
C ALA A 377 0.03 -33.06 -20.81
N LYS A 378 0.62 -31.98 -20.22
CA LYS A 378 0.38 -30.57 -20.56
C LYS A 378 -1.10 -30.19 -20.48
N SER A 379 -1.82 -30.71 -19.50
CA SER A 379 -3.26 -30.52 -19.36
C SER A 379 -3.64 -30.18 -17.92
N TRP A 380 -4.71 -29.41 -17.79
CA TRP A 380 -5.35 -29.09 -16.52
C TRP A 380 -6.51 -30.07 -16.24
N SER A 381 -6.76 -30.30 -14.96
CA SER A 381 -7.93 -31.01 -14.46
C SER A 381 -8.40 -30.36 -13.16
N VAL A 382 -9.69 -30.48 -12.82
CA VAL A 382 -10.19 -30.03 -11.51
C VAL A 382 -9.85 -31.05 -10.45
N GLU A 383 -9.13 -30.67 -9.41
CA GLU A 383 -8.90 -31.51 -8.24
C GLU A 383 -10.19 -31.54 -7.40
N ARG A 384 -10.89 -32.68 -7.46
CA ARG A 384 -12.18 -32.84 -6.78
C ARG A 384 -11.97 -33.09 -5.29
N TYR A 385 -12.63 -32.28 -4.47
CA TYR A 385 -12.83 -32.53 -3.04
C TYR A 385 -14.26 -32.16 -2.66
N ASP A 386 -14.83 -32.88 -1.68
CA ASP A 386 -16.19 -32.64 -1.25
C ASP A 386 -16.23 -31.42 -0.34
N ARG A 387 -16.69 -30.30 -0.89
CA ARG A 387 -16.89 -29.06 -0.11
C ARG A 387 -18.11 -29.24 0.79
N PRO A 388 -18.12 -28.69 2.02
CA PRO A 388 -19.33 -28.63 2.82
C PRO A 388 -20.42 -27.89 2.06
N VAL A 389 -21.66 -28.30 2.31
CA VAL A 389 -22.84 -27.65 1.75
C VAL A 389 -22.80 -26.17 2.16
N ARG A 390 -22.89 -25.30 1.18
CA ARG A 390 -22.84 -23.85 1.31
C ARG A 390 -23.91 -23.41 2.31
N ASP A 391 -23.48 -22.70 3.34
CA ASP A 391 -24.34 -21.90 4.18
C ASP A 391 -24.73 -20.59 3.45
N THR A 392 -25.27 -19.61 4.14
CA THR A 392 -25.75 -18.36 3.55
C THR A 392 -24.64 -17.40 3.13
N TYR A 393 -23.36 -17.71 3.46
CA TYR A 393 -22.20 -16.86 3.15
C TYR A 393 -21.25 -17.61 2.23
N ASP A 394 -20.75 -16.91 1.25
CA ASP A 394 -19.82 -17.44 0.28
C ASP A 394 -18.41 -17.56 0.90
N HIS A 395 -17.80 -18.74 0.78
CA HIS A 395 -16.44 -18.98 1.20
C HIS A 395 -15.45 -18.32 0.24
N GLU A 396 -14.51 -17.58 0.76
CA GLU A 396 -13.44 -16.93 0.02
C GLU A 396 -12.10 -17.54 0.41
N PHE A 397 -11.38 -18.10 -0.57
CA PHE A 397 -10.11 -18.76 -0.37
C PHE A 397 -8.97 -17.93 -0.98
N VAL A 398 -7.90 -17.70 -0.22
CA VAL A 398 -6.85 -16.75 -0.59
C VAL A 398 -5.45 -17.33 -0.65
N ALA A 399 -5.21 -18.51 -0.04
CA ALA A 399 -3.91 -19.16 -0.10
C ALA A 399 -4.04 -20.69 -0.05
N LEU A 400 -3.08 -21.38 -0.68
CA LEU A 400 -3.00 -22.83 -0.82
C LEU A 400 -1.59 -23.31 -0.45
N ALA A 401 -1.50 -24.31 0.39
CA ALA A 401 -0.22 -24.98 0.66
C ALA A 401 -0.39 -26.49 0.85
N GLY A 402 0.72 -27.21 0.85
CA GLY A 402 0.81 -28.59 1.27
C GLY A 402 1.30 -29.58 0.22
N GLY A 403 1.39 -30.84 0.61
CA GLY A 403 1.84 -31.99 -0.16
C GLY A 403 0.69 -32.94 -0.48
N GLU A 404 0.63 -34.13 0.18
CA GLU A 404 -0.50 -35.07 0.04
C GLU A 404 -1.77 -34.49 0.67
N THR A 405 -1.66 -33.82 1.80
CA THR A 405 -2.73 -33.01 2.40
C THR A 405 -2.62 -31.59 1.89
N ARG A 406 -3.74 -31.01 1.43
CA ARG A 406 -3.87 -29.62 0.99
C ARG A 406 -4.41 -28.81 2.16
N PHE A 407 -3.91 -27.59 2.31
CA PHE A 407 -4.39 -26.60 3.26
C PHE A 407 -4.86 -25.40 2.49
N LEU A 408 -6.08 -24.95 2.77
CA LEU A 408 -6.69 -23.77 2.16
C LEU A 408 -6.96 -22.72 3.24
N LEU A 409 -6.50 -21.51 3.04
CA LEU A 409 -6.81 -20.38 3.90
C LEU A 409 -8.14 -19.75 3.44
N GLU A 410 -9.12 -19.75 4.33
CA GLU A 410 -10.46 -19.23 4.09
C GLU A 410 -10.73 -18.03 5.00
N THR A 411 -11.02 -16.86 4.40
CA THR A 411 -11.11 -15.57 5.11
C THR A 411 -12.51 -15.23 5.59
N THR A 412 -13.57 -15.72 4.96
CA THR A 412 -14.96 -15.38 5.34
C THR A 412 -15.31 -15.84 6.75
N HIS A 413 -14.88 -17.03 7.14
CA HIS A 413 -15.14 -17.62 8.45
C HIS A 413 -13.89 -17.75 9.33
N GLU A 414 -12.77 -17.20 8.88
CA GLU A 414 -11.49 -17.20 9.59
C GLU A 414 -11.04 -18.63 9.95
N GLN A 415 -10.77 -19.47 8.93
CA GLN A 415 -10.40 -20.88 9.14
C GLN A 415 -9.40 -21.37 8.12
N VAL A 416 -8.65 -22.40 8.52
CA VAL A 416 -7.89 -23.22 7.59
C VAL A 416 -8.67 -24.51 7.33
N TRP A 417 -8.90 -24.80 6.07
CA TRP A 417 -9.45 -26.06 5.60
C TRP A 417 -8.34 -27.02 5.23
N HIS A 418 -8.57 -28.30 5.43
CA HIS A 418 -7.68 -29.34 4.89
C HIS A 418 -8.46 -30.41 4.16
N TYR A 419 -7.83 -31.01 3.16
CA TYR A 419 -8.36 -32.15 2.44
C TYR A 419 -7.22 -32.97 1.80
N THR A 420 -7.52 -34.24 1.45
CA THR A 420 -6.73 -35.03 0.52
C THR A 420 -7.55 -35.18 -0.77
N ALA A 421 -6.90 -35.22 -1.94
CA ALA A 421 -7.56 -35.26 -3.23
C ALA A 421 -8.61 -36.43 -3.27
N GLY A 422 -9.83 -36.11 -3.71
CA GLY A 422 -10.95 -37.03 -3.75
C GLY A 422 -11.64 -37.33 -2.40
N GLN A 423 -11.22 -36.65 -1.32
CA GLN A 423 -11.85 -36.80 0.00
C GLN A 423 -12.60 -35.54 0.39
N LYS A 424 -13.37 -35.62 1.49
CA LYS A 424 -14.11 -34.49 2.03
C LYS A 424 -13.15 -33.49 2.65
N GLY A 425 -13.29 -32.21 2.25
CA GLY A 425 -12.66 -31.11 2.93
C GLY A 425 -13.31 -30.84 4.29
N THR A 426 -12.51 -30.48 5.27
CA THR A 426 -12.99 -30.14 6.63
C THR A 426 -12.31 -28.89 7.12
N ALA A 427 -13.06 -28.03 7.83
CA ALA A 427 -12.46 -26.97 8.61
C ALA A 427 -11.59 -27.58 9.70
N TRP A 428 -10.34 -27.21 9.73
CA TRP A 428 -9.34 -27.84 10.58
C TRP A 428 -8.92 -26.97 11.74
N ILE A 429 -8.68 -25.68 11.46
CA ILE A 429 -8.25 -24.69 12.42
C ILE A 429 -9.19 -23.50 12.33
N ARG A 430 -9.67 -23.01 13.46
CA ARG A 430 -10.32 -21.71 13.54
C ARG A 430 -9.27 -20.67 13.93
N LEU A 431 -9.19 -19.60 13.17
CA LEU A 431 -8.19 -18.58 13.33
C LEU A 431 -8.62 -17.51 14.37
N PRO A 432 -7.69 -16.83 15.02
CA PRO A 432 -8.02 -15.65 15.79
C PRO A 432 -8.58 -14.57 14.86
N HIS A 433 -9.37 -13.64 15.39
CA HIS A 433 -9.91 -12.52 14.63
C HIS A 433 -8.77 -11.60 14.17
N SER A 434 -8.28 -11.83 12.97
CA SER A 434 -7.14 -11.15 12.36
C SER A 434 -7.32 -11.14 10.85
N ARG A 435 -6.52 -10.34 10.14
CA ARG A 435 -6.44 -10.38 8.67
C ARG A 435 -5.40 -11.43 8.29
N ASP A 436 -5.87 -12.51 7.70
CA ASP A 436 -4.99 -13.55 7.24
C ASP A 436 -4.36 -13.16 5.90
N VAL A 437 -3.05 -13.36 5.80
CA VAL A 437 -2.25 -12.91 4.64
C VAL A 437 -1.88 -14.06 3.76
N ASP A 438 -1.25 -15.10 4.34
CA ASP A 438 -0.70 -16.22 3.58
C ASP A 438 -0.44 -17.42 4.50
N LEU A 439 -0.29 -18.62 3.91
CA LEU A 439 0.09 -19.83 4.64
C LEU A 439 1.14 -20.64 3.89
N SER A 440 1.95 -21.36 4.64
CA SER A 440 2.89 -22.32 4.10
C SER A 440 2.91 -23.59 4.94
N ALA A 441 2.95 -24.74 4.30
CA ALA A 441 2.96 -26.03 4.97
C ALA A 441 4.20 -26.85 4.58
N ARG A 442 4.73 -27.59 5.56
CA ARG A 442 5.81 -28.54 5.33
C ARG A 442 5.65 -29.75 6.24
N ALA A 443 5.35 -30.92 5.64
CA ALA A 443 4.95 -32.12 6.37
C ALA A 443 3.74 -31.82 7.28
N ASP A 444 3.86 -32.02 8.60
CA ASP A 444 2.81 -31.82 9.59
C ASP A 444 2.85 -30.39 10.22
N GLU A 445 3.76 -29.54 9.74
CA GLU A 445 3.92 -28.15 10.20
C GLU A 445 3.18 -27.20 9.26
N LEU A 446 2.41 -26.29 9.83
CA LEU A 446 1.73 -25.21 9.12
C LEU A 446 2.14 -23.87 9.73
N TYR A 447 2.59 -22.96 8.91
CA TYR A 447 2.91 -21.58 9.26
C TYR A 447 1.90 -20.66 8.61
N LEU A 448 1.26 -19.83 9.42
CA LEU A 448 0.27 -18.85 8.99
C LEU A 448 0.80 -17.45 9.25
N LEU A 449 0.78 -16.63 8.24
CA LEU A 449 1.11 -15.21 8.33
C LEU A 449 -0.19 -14.42 8.48
N THR A 450 -0.32 -13.66 9.57
CA THR A 450 -1.49 -12.84 9.85
C THR A 450 -1.12 -11.41 10.16
N ARG A 451 -2.09 -10.50 10.12
CA ARG A 451 -1.97 -9.10 10.53
C ARG A 451 -3.07 -8.73 11.51
N ALA A 452 -2.80 -7.78 12.41
CA ALA A 452 -3.85 -7.19 13.24
C ALA A 452 -4.88 -6.46 12.36
N MET A 453 -6.15 -6.39 12.80
CA MET A 453 -7.27 -5.83 12.02
C MET A 453 -7.03 -4.38 11.57
N ASN A 454 -6.37 -3.57 12.39
CA ASN A 454 -6.17 -2.14 12.14
C ASN A 454 -4.70 -1.73 12.29
N ALA A 455 -3.78 -2.64 11.97
CA ALA A 455 -2.35 -2.36 12.07
C ALA A 455 -1.58 -3.07 10.94
N PRO A 456 -0.48 -2.48 10.46
CA PRO A 456 0.35 -3.09 9.43
C PRO A 456 1.21 -4.24 9.94
N GLN A 457 1.32 -4.41 11.27
CA GLN A 457 2.21 -5.40 11.89
C GLN A 457 1.75 -6.83 11.64
N GLY A 458 2.69 -7.68 11.23
CA GLY A 458 2.50 -9.10 10.98
C GLY A 458 2.84 -9.96 12.20
N THR A 459 2.16 -11.11 12.29
CA THR A 459 2.41 -12.16 13.28
C THR A 459 2.50 -13.50 12.55
N LEU A 460 3.39 -14.38 13.02
CA LEU A 460 3.50 -15.75 12.53
C LEU A 460 2.89 -16.70 13.56
N LEU A 461 1.96 -17.54 13.11
CA LEU A 461 1.36 -18.62 13.89
C LEU A 461 1.91 -19.95 13.38
N HIS A 462 2.39 -20.78 14.30
CA HIS A 462 2.93 -22.10 14.00
C HIS A 462 2.02 -23.18 14.58
N TYR A 463 1.56 -24.06 13.70
CA TYR A 463 0.70 -25.20 14.05
C TYR A 463 1.41 -26.51 13.70
N HIS A 464 1.29 -27.51 14.58
CA HIS A 464 1.68 -28.88 14.35
C HIS A 464 0.47 -29.78 14.56
N ASN A 465 0.13 -30.62 13.56
CA ASN A 465 -1.06 -31.49 13.60
C ASN A 465 -2.36 -30.74 14.03
N GLY A 466 -2.56 -29.51 13.56
CA GLY A 466 -3.73 -28.66 13.87
C GLY A 466 -3.74 -28.02 15.25
N GLN A 467 -2.72 -28.22 16.05
CA GLN A 467 -2.59 -27.56 17.35
C GLN A 467 -1.63 -26.38 17.25
N LEU A 468 -2.03 -25.23 17.77
CA LEU A 468 -1.16 -24.07 17.88
C LEU A 468 0.00 -24.39 18.82
N ILE A 469 1.21 -24.38 18.28
CA ILE A 469 2.44 -24.61 19.04
C ILE A 469 3.00 -23.31 19.56
N SER A 470 3.06 -22.28 18.70
CA SER A 470 3.57 -20.96 19.07
C SER A 470 2.90 -19.87 18.23
N SER A 471 2.77 -18.71 18.87
CA SER A 471 2.54 -17.44 18.18
C SER A 471 3.76 -16.60 18.46
N PHE A 472 4.55 -16.31 17.47
CA PHE A 472 5.75 -15.52 17.67
C PHE A 472 5.77 -14.27 16.80
N GLN A 473 6.15 -13.17 17.45
CA GLN A 473 6.58 -11.99 16.74
C GLN A 473 8.09 -12.14 16.55
N PRO A 474 8.58 -12.10 15.32
CA PRO A 474 10.00 -12.08 15.08
C PRO A 474 10.69 -10.95 15.86
N ASN A 475 11.96 -11.13 16.18
CA ASN A 475 12.77 -10.07 16.79
C ASN A 475 13.11 -8.91 15.83
N ILE A 476 12.54 -8.96 14.62
CA ILE A 476 12.42 -7.88 13.66
C ILE A 476 10.93 -7.65 13.38
N GLU A 477 10.48 -6.41 13.40
CA GLU A 477 9.07 -6.12 13.17
C GLU A 477 8.68 -6.43 11.72
N LEU A 478 7.61 -7.22 11.52
CA LEU A 478 7.02 -7.46 10.21
C LEU A 478 6.04 -6.34 9.90
N MET A 479 6.27 -5.61 8.80
CA MET A 479 5.44 -4.48 8.37
C MET A 479 4.90 -4.74 6.97
N HIS A 480 3.57 -4.74 6.81
CA HIS A 480 2.93 -5.06 5.53
C HIS A 480 3.44 -6.36 4.88
N PRO A 481 3.49 -7.48 5.63
CA PRO A 481 3.95 -8.75 5.08
C PRO A 481 3.00 -9.26 4.00
N ARG A 482 3.55 -9.97 3.00
CA ARG A 482 2.83 -10.41 1.80
C ARG A 482 2.81 -11.93 1.60
N GLN A 483 3.89 -12.60 1.94
CA GLN A 483 4.07 -14.02 1.63
C GLN A 483 4.98 -14.69 2.66
N VAL A 484 4.68 -15.96 2.98
CA VAL A 484 5.52 -16.82 3.79
C VAL A 484 5.82 -18.13 3.06
N VAL A 485 7.07 -18.59 3.07
CA VAL A 485 7.49 -19.88 2.51
C VAL A 485 8.33 -20.62 3.54
N ALA A 486 7.87 -21.82 3.93
CA ALA A 486 8.61 -22.71 4.83
C ALA A 486 9.57 -23.61 4.05
N THR A 487 10.85 -23.52 4.37
CA THR A 487 11.90 -24.39 3.82
C THR A 487 12.41 -25.36 4.90
N SER A 488 13.32 -26.28 4.52
CA SER A 488 13.97 -27.17 5.49
C SER A 488 14.85 -26.43 6.52
N ALA A 489 15.26 -25.21 6.19
CA ALA A 489 16.22 -24.46 6.99
C ALA A 489 15.63 -23.22 7.66
N ALA A 490 14.61 -22.59 7.07
CA ALA A 490 14.12 -21.28 7.51
C ALA A 490 12.68 -21.03 7.09
N LEU A 491 12.04 -20.03 7.70
CA LEU A 491 10.86 -19.38 7.16
C LEU A 491 11.32 -18.16 6.36
N ALA A 492 10.96 -18.09 5.08
CA ALA A 492 11.20 -16.91 4.27
C ALA A 492 9.91 -16.05 4.26
N VAL A 493 10.04 -14.75 4.50
CA VAL A 493 8.90 -13.83 4.57
C VAL A 493 9.17 -12.63 3.68
N LEU A 494 8.28 -12.36 2.73
CA LEU A 494 8.29 -11.13 1.94
C LEU A 494 7.55 -10.05 2.70
N ASP A 495 8.21 -8.94 2.97
CA ASP A 495 7.77 -7.92 3.90
C ASP A 495 7.94 -6.49 3.35
N ARG A 496 7.39 -5.48 4.03
CA ARG A 496 7.34 -4.07 3.60
C ARG A 496 6.83 -3.93 2.15
N ALA A 497 5.68 -4.55 1.88
CA ALA A 497 5.06 -4.57 0.56
C ALA A 497 6.03 -5.01 -0.57
N GLY A 498 6.92 -5.97 -0.27
CA GLY A 498 7.88 -6.53 -1.23
C GLY A 498 9.25 -5.84 -1.25
N ARG A 499 9.51 -4.85 -0.41
CA ARG A 499 10.80 -4.14 -0.41
C ARG A 499 11.92 -4.91 0.28
N ARG A 500 11.60 -5.89 1.14
CA ARG A 500 12.59 -6.75 1.81
C ARG A 500 12.15 -8.20 1.90
N LEU A 501 13.10 -9.12 1.88
CA LEU A 501 12.90 -10.52 2.15
C LEU A 501 13.66 -10.90 3.42
N LEU A 502 12.97 -11.57 4.34
CA LEU A 502 13.53 -12.03 5.60
C LEU A 502 13.66 -13.55 5.58
N THR A 503 14.73 -14.10 6.17
CA THR A 503 14.76 -15.51 6.58
C THR A 503 14.82 -15.59 8.10
N LEU A 504 13.88 -16.32 8.68
CA LEU A 504 13.67 -16.44 10.11
C LEU A 504 13.92 -17.86 10.57
N ASP A 505 14.30 -18.03 11.83
CA ASP A 505 14.32 -19.34 12.45
C ASP A 505 12.91 -19.89 12.61
N PRO A 506 12.61 -21.12 12.17
CA PRO A 506 11.27 -21.69 12.25
C PRO A 506 10.83 -22.06 13.67
N GLN A 507 11.72 -22.04 14.67
CA GLN A 507 11.41 -22.40 16.05
C GLN A 507 11.01 -21.21 16.90
N ASP A 508 11.72 -20.08 16.77
CA ASP A 508 11.53 -18.91 17.62
C ASP A 508 11.30 -17.60 16.85
N GLY A 509 11.38 -17.63 15.50
CA GLY A 509 11.21 -16.45 14.65
C GLY A 509 12.39 -15.49 14.62
N ALA A 510 13.56 -15.88 15.19
CA ALA A 510 14.74 -15.02 15.18
C ALA A 510 15.20 -14.73 13.74
N LEU A 511 15.56 -13.48 13.47
CA LEU A 511 16.09 -13.09 12.17
C LEU A 511 17.41 -13.80 11.89
N ARG A 512 17.50 -14.48 10.75
CA ARG A 512 18.75 -15.04 10.23
C ARG A 512 19.41 -14.13 9.19
N THR A 513 18.60 -13.70 8.21
CA THR A 513 19.09 -12.83 7.13
C THR A 513 18.00 -11.91 6.64
N LEU A 514 18.34 -10.65 6.42
CA LEU A 514 17.55 -9.64 5.72
C LEU A 514 18.17 -9.40 4.34
N TYR A 515 17.40 -9.59 3.29
CA TYR A 515 17.78 -9.33 1.91
C TYR A 515 17.06 -8.11 1.38
N GLN A 516 17.80 -7.21 0.71
CA GLN A 516 17.20 -6.02 0.10
C GLN A 516 17.98 -5.59 -1.15
N PHE A 517 17.26 -5.16 -2.19
CA PHE A 517 17.92 -4.61 -3.38
C PHE A 517 18.59 -3.28 -3.09
N THR A 518 19.76 -3.04 -3.67
CA THR A 518 20.52 -1.79 -3.50
C THR A 518 19.77 -0.55 -3.95
N ASP A 519 18.87 -0.68 -4.92
CA ASP A 519 17.99 0.40 -5.42
C ASP A 519 16.58 0.37 -4.81
N ARG A 520 16.39 -0.40 -3.73
CA ARG A 520 15.14 -0.54 -2.98
C ARG A 520 13.91 -0.94 -3.82
N ARG A 521 14.14 -1.49 -5.05
CA ARG A 521 13.03 -1.96 -5.86
C ARG A 521 12.20 -3.00 -5.13
N PRO A 522 10.87 -2.93 -5.17
CA PRO A 522 10.02 -3.98 -4.62
C PRO A 522 10.03 -5.21 -5.53
N VAL A 523 9.85 -6.37 -4.92
CA VAL A 523 9.44 -7.61 -5.60
C VAL A 523 8.02 -7.94 -5.21
N SER A 524 7.28 -8.59 -6.11
CA SER A 524 5.88 -8.89 -5.89
C SER A 524 5.68 -10.25 -5.23
N THR A 525 6.52 -11.23 -5.58
CA THR A 525 6.50 -12.59 -5.05
C THR A 525 7.87 -13.25 -5.15
N PHE A 526 8.05 -14.36 -4.47
CA PHE A 526 9.29 -15.13 -4.52
C PHE A 526 9.03 -16.63 -4.39
N TRP A 527 10.03 -17.41 -4.78
CA TRP A 527 10.14 -18.83 -4.50
C TRP A 527 11.46 -19.11 -3.79
N ALA A 528 11.41 -19.90 -2.73
CA ALA A 528 12.57 -20.41 -2.03
C ALA A 528 12.61 -21.94 -2.17
N ASP A 529 13.79 -22.48 -2.51
CA ASP A 529 13.99 -23.93 -2.65
C ASP A 529 13.64 -24.64 -1.32
N PRO A 530 12.66 -25.54 -1.29
CA PRO A 530 12.27 -26.21 -0.05
C PRO A 530 13.41 -27.00 0.62
N ASN A 531 14.43 -27.41 -0.15
CA ASN A 531 15.51 -28.28 0.31
C ASN A 531 16.92 -27.72 0.03
N GLY A 532 17.03 -26.53 -0.53
CA GLY A 532 18.30 -25.93 -0.95
C GLY A 532 18.37 -24.42 -0.72
N PRO A 533 19.47 -23.79 -1.12
CA PRO A 533 19.69 -22.36 -0.93
C PRO A 533 19.17 -21.49 -2.08
N ARG A 534 18.54 -22.07 -3.13
CA ARG A 534 18.11 -21.29 -4.29
C ARG A 534 16.95 -20.37 -3.93
N LEU A 535 16.99 -19.15 -4.45
CA LEU A 535 15.99 -18.13 -4.26
C LEU A 535 15.75 -17.45 -5.61
N ILE A 536 14.49 -17.38 -6.02
CA ILE A 536 14.03 -16.65 -7.21
C ILE A 536 13.01 -15.64 -6.77
N LEU A 537 13.18 -14.39 -7.19
CA LEU A 537 12.29 -13.29 -6.88
C LEU A 537 11.64 -12.81 -8.20
N ALA A 538 10.39 -12.44 -8.15
CA ALA A 538 9.68 -11.90 -9.31
C ALA A 538 9.19 -10.47 -9.06
N GLY A 539 9.57 -9.58 -9.95
CA GLY A 539 9.05 -8.22 -10.06
C GLY A 539 8.13 -8.07 -11.28
N ARG A 540 7.63 -6.88 -11.55
CA ARG A 540 6.68 -6.59 -12.63
C ARG A 540 7.27 -6.72 -14.04
N ASP A 541 8.59 -6.68 -14.17
CA ASP A 541 9.31 -6.74 -15.44
C ASP A 541 10.52 -7.66 -15.41
N ALA A 542 10.75 -8.39 -14.31
CA ALA A 542 11.97 -9.18 -14.17
C ALA A 542 11.82 -10.39 -13.22
N LEU A 543 12.65 -11.40 -13.51
CA LEU A 543 13.03 -12.44 -12.54
C LEU A 543 14.45 -12.20 -12.06
N TYR A 544 14.67 -12.40 -10.76
CA TYR A 544 15.96 -12.24 -10.10
C TYR A 544 16.41 -13.57 -9.50
N PHE A 545 17.66 -13.98 -9.78
CA PHE A 545 18.25 -15.27 -9.38
C PHE A 545 19.37 -15.02 -8.38
N TYR A 546 19.07 -15.09 -7.09
CA TYR A 546 20.10 -14.93 -6.05
C TYR A 546 21.13 -16.05 -6.10
N GLY A 547 22.42 -15.68 -5.98
CA GLY A 547 23.54 -16.61 -6.07
C GLY A 547 23.90 -17.06 -7.50
N GLN A 548 23.32 -16.45 -8.55
CA GLN A 548 23.55 -16.79 -9.96
C GLN A 548 23.73 -15.52 -10.81
N PRO A 549 24.75 -14.68 -10.52
CA PRO A 549 24.94 -13.40 -11.20
C PRO A 549 25.20 -13.51 -12.70
N GLU A 550 25.63 -14.68 -13.17
CA GLU A 550 25.86 -14.97 -14.60
C GLU A 550 24.57 -15.06 -15.42
N ARG A 551 23.41 -15.22 -14.78
CA ARG A 551 22.11 -15.26 -15.45
C ARG A 551 21.64 -13.87 -15.83
N GLN A 552 22.07 -13.38 -16.99
CA GLN A 552 21.66 -12.08 -17.50
C GLN A 552 21.00 -12.23 -18.87
N ALA A 553 19.77 -11.72 -19.01
CA ALA A 553 19.06 -11.71 -20.29
C ALA A 553 18.08 -10.52 -20.38
N THR A 554 17.80 -10.10 -21.60
CA THR A 554 16.71 -9.17 -21.93
C THR A 554 15.81 -9.85 -22.95
N ILE A 555 14.53 -10.01 -22.62
CA ILE A 555 13.50 -10.66 -23.41
C ILE A 555 12.57 -9.55 -23.92
N ALA A 556 12.74 -9.18 -25.20
CA ALA A 556 12.01 -8.05 -25.79
C ALA A 556 10.54 -8.36 -26.12
N ASP A 557 10.22 -9.65 -26.29
CA ASP A 557 8.88 -10.10 -26.68
C ASP A 557 8.10 -10.57 -25.45
N GLY A 558 6.91 -10.00 -25.25
CA GLY A 558 5.97 -10.39 -24.19
C GLY A 558 4.64 -9.67 -24.38
N PRO A 559 3.55 -10.18 -23.82
CA PRO A 559 2.27 -9.49 -23.87
C PRO A 559 2.33 -8.22 -23.03
N VAL A 560 2.40 -7.07 -23.67
CA VAL A 560 2.26 -5.76 -23.01
C VAL A 560 0.76 -5.46 -22.90
N LEU A 561 0.25 -5.30 -21.68
CA LEU A 561 -1.12 -4.85 -21.46
C LEU A 561 -1.22 -3.35 -21.73
N GLN A 562 -2.21 -2.95 -22.52
CA GLN A 562 -2.43 -1.55 -22.86
C GLN A 562 -3.57 -0.95 -22.01
N GLY A 563 -3.45 0.34 -21.70
CA GLY A 563 -4.45 1.09 -20.95
C GLY A 563 -4.28 1.00 -19.42
N PRO A 564 -5.13 1.68 -18.64
CA PRO A 564 -5.07 1.67 -17.21
C PRO A 564 -5.38 0.27 -16.67
N GLN A 565 -4.52 -0.24 -15.80
CA GLN A 565 -4.69 -1.54 -15.18
C GLN A 565 -5.21 -1.37 -13.74
N PRO A 566 -6.20 -2.17 -13.29
CA PRO A 566 -6.86 -2.03 -11.98
C PRO A 566 -5.93 -2.31 -10.79
N HIS A 567 -4.75 -2.81 -11.05
CA HIS A 567 -3.72 -3.16 -10.08
C HIS A 567 -2.38 -2.46 -10.35
N ASP A 568 -2.35 -1.51 -11.28
CA ASP A 568 -1.15 -0.69 -11.52
C ASP A 568 -0.96 0.34 -10.39
N PRO A 569 0.13 0.28 -9.61
CA PRO A 569 0.36 1.22 -8.52
C PRO A 569 0.33 2.69 -8.96
N ALA A 570 0.88 3.01 -10.14
CA ALA A 570 0.88 4.38 -10.64
C ALA A 570 -0.54 4.88 -10.94
N PHE A 571 -1.39 4.03 -11.54
CA PHE A 571 -2.79 4.34 -11.76
C PHE A 571 -3.56 4.51 -10.45
N LEU A 572 -3.39 3.56 -9.51
CA LEU A 572 -4.07 3.57 -8.21
C LEU A 572 -3.65 4.78 -7.35
N GLU A 573 -2.36 5.12 -7.34
CA GLU A 573 -1.88 6.34 -6.66
C GLU A 573 -2.50 7.62 -7.25
N GLY A 574 -2.74 7.65 -8.54
CA GLY A 574 -3.44 8.76 -9.21
C GLY A 574 -4.92 8.90 -8.85
N LEU A 575 -5.50 7.90 -8.13
CA LEU A 575 -6.89 7.91 -7.65
C LEU A 575 -7.02 8.41 -6.21
N ARG A 576 -5.95 8.81 -5.54
CA ARG A 576 -6.02 9.34 -4.18
C ARG A 576 -6.99 10.51 -4.08
N GLY A 577 -7.71 10.57 -2.97
CA GLY A 577 -8.66 11.63 -2.69
C GLY A 577 -10.03 11.45 -3.34
N LEU A 578 -10.41 10.25 -3.77
CA LEU A 578 -11.82 9.95 -4.07
C LEU A 578 -12.66 10.15 -2.79
N HIS A 579 -13.83 10.76 -2.94
CA HIS A 579 -14.74 11.03 -1.84
C HIS A 579 -15.45 9.75 -1.40
N MET A 580 -15.56 9.51 -0.09
CA MET A 580 -16.39 8.44 0.44
C MET A 580 -17.85 8.63 -0.02
N PRO A 581 -18.50 7.64 -0.67
CA PRO A 581 -19.81 7.82 -1.29
C PRO A 581 -20.95 8.01 -0.28
N ILE A 582 -20.72 7.63 0.98
CA ILE A 582 -21.65 7.85 2.10
C ILE A 582 -20.91 8.67 3.17
N LEU A 583 -21.46 9.81 3.53
CA LEU A 583 -20.83 10.73 4.48
C LEU A 583 -20.60 10.08 5.84
N GLY A 584 -19.36 10.16 6.33
CA GLY A 584 -18.93 9.63 7.63
C GLY A 584 -18.78 8.09 7.66
N ALA A 585 -18.96 7.40 6.53
CA ALA A 585 -18.70 5.98 6.44
C ALA A 585 -17.18 5.73 6.37
N HIS A 586 -16.75 4.56 6.82
CA HIS A 586 -15.44 3.98 6.56
C HIS A 586 -15.57 2.74 5.68
N LEU A 587 -14.47 2.17 5.22
CA LEU A 587 -14.48 0.90 4.49
C LEU A 587 -15.09 -0.20 5.36
N THR A 588 -15.80 -1.12 4.71
CA THR A 588 -16.37 -2.28 5.40
C THR A 588 -15.29 -3.07 6.16
N VAL A 589 -15.64 -3.54 7.36
CA VAL A 589 -14.76 -4.43 8.13
C VAL A 589 -14.79 -5.89 7.65
N ARG A 590 -15.65 -6.21 6.64
CA ARG A 590 -15.85 -7.56 6.12
C ARG A 590 -15.22 -7.74 4.75
N ASP A 591 -14.32 -8.69 4.59
CA ASP A 591 -13.62 -8.91 3.33
C ASP A 591 -14.55 -9.41 2.22
N PHE A 592 -15.57 -10.22 2.54
CA PHE A 592 -16.56 -10.66 1.56
C PHE A 592 -17.44 -9.53 0.97
N GLN A 593 -17.35 -8.31 1.49
CA GLN A 593 -17.98 -7.10 0.95
C GLN A 593 -17.03 -6.27 0.07
N LEU A 594 -15.77 -6.70 -0.06
CA LEU A 594 -14.77 -6.08 -0.93
C LEU A 594 -14.89 -6.58 -2.37
N PRO A 595 -14.35 -5.83 -3.35
CA PRO A 595 -14.19 -6.32 -4.72
C PRO A 595 -13.42 -7.64 -4.80
N GLY A 596 -13.83 -8.52 -5.71
CA GLY A 596 -13.23 -9.82 -5.95
C GLY A 596 -13.80 -10.95 -5.09
N ALA A 597 -14.62 -10.68 -4.06
CA ALA A 597 -15.22 -11.74 -3.25
C ALA A 597 -16.17 -12.63 -4.08
N PRO A 598 -16.18 -13.97 -3.88
CA PRO A 598 -17.04 -14.85 -4.65
C PRO A 598 -18.54 -14.60 -4.42
N ARG A 599 -19.33 -14.79 -5.47
CA ARG A 599 -20.80 -14.73 -5.45
C ARG A 599 -21.37 -16.03 -6.00
N HIS A 600 -21.30 -17.10 -5.19
CA HIS A 600 -21.68 -18.45 -5.60
C HIS A 600 -23.12 -18.58 -6.06
N TYR A 601 -24.07 -17.77 -5.54
CA TYR A 601 -25.46 -17.81 -5.95
C TYR A 601 -25.68 -17.51 -7.44
N ARG A 602 -24.73 -16.75 -8.03
CA ARG A 602 -24.73 -16.38 -9.46
C ARG A 602 -23.52 -16.88 -10.23
N LEU A 603 -22.60 -17.65 -9.59
CA LEU A 603 -21.36 -18.16 -10.19
C LEU A 603 -20.51 -17.03 -10.78
N GLY A 604 -20.20 -16.01 -9.98
CA GLY A 604 -19.40 -14.83 -10.36
C GLY A 604 -18.65 -14.28 -9.19
N MET A 605 -17.98 -13.15 -9.44
CA MET A 605 -17.23 -12.40 -8.45
C MET A 605 -17.98 -11.13 -8.07
N HIS A 606 -17.63 -10.50 -6.97
CA HIS A 606 -18.14 -9.21 -6.52
C HIS A 606 -17.34 -8.09 -7.19
N GLU A 607 -17.97 -7.27 -8.01
CA GLU A 607 -17.28 -6.24 -8.79
C GLU A 607 -17.07 -4.93 -8.03
N GLY A 608 -17.63 -4.81 -6.84
CA GLY A 608 -17.63 -3.56 -6.09
C GLY A 608 -17.45 -3.69 -4.59
N LEU A 609 -17.61 -2.58 -3.93
CA LEU A 609 -17.54 -2.39 -2.48
C LEU A 609 -18.95 -2.17 -1.93
N ASP A 610 -19.37 -2.99 -0.95
CA ASP A 610 -20.69 -2.89 -0.33
C ASP A 610 -20.64 -2.08 0.97
N PHE A 611 -21.57 -1.10 1.09
CA PHE A 611 -21.73 -0.26 2.26
C PHE A 611 -23.00 -0.62 3.03
N TYR A 612 -22.88 -1.57 3.97
CA TYR A 612 -23.93 -1.93 4.92
C TYR A 612 -23.82 -1.16 6.22
N GLY A 613 -24.93 -0.69 6.78
CA GLY A 613 -24.92 0.14 8.00
C GLY A 613 -24.32 -0.49 9.25
N ASN A 614 -24.19 -1.81 9.30
CA ASN A 614 -23.56 -2.53 10.42
C ASN A 614 -22.07 -2.80 10.22
N THR A 615 -21.49 -2.39 9.08
CA THR A 615 -20.09 -2.69 8.75
C THR A 615 -19.26 -1.48 8.35
N VAL A 616 -19.89 -0.30 8.16
CA VAL A 616 -19.23 0.92 7.68
C VAL A 616 -19.27 2.09 8.67
N GLY A 617 -19.62 1.84 9.93
CA GLY A 617 -19.58 2.81 11.02
C GLY A 617 -20.74 3.81 11.09
N VAL A 618 -21.58 3.87 10.07
CA VAL A 618 -22.76 4.75 10.03
C VAL A 618 -24.02 3.97 9.68
N ALA A 619 -25.20 4.48 10.07
CA ALA A 619 -26.46 3.88 9.69
C ALA A 619 -26.72 4.08 8.19
N VAL A 620 -27.01 2.99 7.47
CA VAL A 620 -27.38 3.01 6.05
C VAL A 620 -28.83 2.52 5.89
N ASN A 621 -29.63 3.29 5.20
CA ASN A 621 -31.02 2.99 4.92
C ASN A 621 -31.46 3.65 3.59
N ARG A 622 -32.73 3.47 3.18
CA ARG A 622 -33.25 3.99 1.90
C ARG A 622 -33.27 5.52 1.75
N HIS A 623 -33.00 6.26 2.80
CA HIS A 623 -32.89 7.73 2.79
C HIS A 623 -31.43 8.21 2.86
N THR A 624 -30.48 7.28 2.95
CA THR A 624 -29.05 7.62 2.97
C THR A 624 -28.64 8.14 1.60
N ALA A 625 -28.09 9.35 1.58
CA ALA A 625 -27.62 9.99 0.36
C ALA A 625 -26.37 9.30 -0.20
N VAL A 626 -26.33 9.10 -1.51
CA VAL A 626 -25.19 8.63 -2.27
C VAL A 626 -24.52 9.81 -2.95
N ARG A 627 -23.20 9.92 -2.83
CA ARG A 627 -22.40 11.03 -3.36
C ARG A 627 -21.43 10.55 -4.43
N ALA A 628 -21.18 11.42 -5.43
CA ALA A 628 -20.17 11.18 -6.45
C ALA A 628 -18.77 11.16 -5.82
N VAL A 629 -17.98 10.12 -6.12
CA VAL A 629 -16.61 9.94 -5.57
C VAL A 629 -15.62 10.97 -6.10
N ALA A 630 -15.86 11.51 -7.31
CA ALA A 630 -15.02 12.53 -7.96
C ALA A 630 -15.84 13.35 -8.95
N ASP A 631 -15.25 14.43 -9.47
CA ASP A 631 -15.79 15.17 -10.60
C ASP A 631 -15.92 14.27 -11.82
N GLY A 632 -16.96 14.43 -12.64
CA GLY A 632 -17.12 13.62 -13.83
C GLY A 632 -18.37 13.95 -14.64
N VAL A 633 -18.61 13.10 -15.65
CA VAL A 633 -19.79 13.16 -16.51
C VAL A 633 -20.61 11.89 -16.31
N VAL A 634 -21.90 12.03 -16.07
CA VAL A 634 -22.83 10.88 -16.01
C VAL A 634 -22.90 10.23 -17.39
N VAL A 635 -22.48 8.98 -17.49
CA VAL A 635 -22.53 8.20 -18.74
C VAL A 635 -23.69 7.22 -18.76
N ARG A 636 -24.35 7.01 -17.61
CA ARG A 636 -25.57 6.22 -17.49
C ARG A 636 -26.36 6.64 -16.25
N ALA A 637 -27.67 6.79 -16.38
CA ALA A 637 -28.62 6.95 -15.29
C ALA A 637 -29.88 6.14 -15.59
N LEU A 638 -30.10 5.03 -14.87
CA LEU A 638 -31.24 4.13 -15.12
C LEU A 638 -32.48 4.60 -14.33
N VAL A 639 -33.10 5.70 -14.78
CA VAL A 639 -34.29 6.30 -14.14
C VAL A 639 -35.56 5.46 -14.35
N ASP A 640 -35.65 4.72 -15.46
CA ASP A 640 -36.80 3.86 -15.80
C ASP A 640 -36.65 2.42 -15.29
N TYR A 641 -35.93 2.21 -14.18
CA TYR A 641 -35.72 0.90 -13.60
C TYR A 641 -37.08 0.19 -13.30
N ARG A 642 -37.15 -1.08 -13.72
CA ARG A 642 -38.26 -1.96 -13.38
C ARG A 642 -37.86 -2.93 -12.29
N PRO A 643 -38.61 -3.06 -11.19
CA PRO A 643 -38.31 -3.98 -10.11
C PRO A 643 -38.09 -5.42 -10.59
N LEU A 644 -37.09 -6.10 -10.03
CA LEU A 644 -36.82 -7.51 -10.27
C LEU A 644 -38.09 -8.34 -9.94
N THR A 645 -38.37 -9.32 -10.76
CA THR A 645 -39.45 -10.28 -10.51
C THR A 645 -38.88 -11.66 -10.14
N THR A 646 -39.67 -12.46 -9.41
CA THR A 646 -39.26 -13.83 -9.05
C THR A 646 -38.95 -14.69 -10.30
N ALA A 647 -39.72 -14.53 -11.37
CA ALA A 647 -39.51 -15.24 -12.63
C ALA A 647 -38.17 -14.84 -13.30
N GLN A 648 -37.83 -13.55 -13.31
CA GLN A 648 -36.57 -13.06 -13.83
C GLN A 648 -35.37 -13.60 -13.00
N ASN A 649 -35.44 -13.51 -11.66
CA ASN A 649 -34.39 -14.01 -10.79
C ASN A 649 -34.15 -15.52 -10.99
N GLN A 650 -35.22 -16.31 -11.11
CA GLN A 650 -35.12 -17.75 -11.42
C GLN A 650 -34.48 -18.00 -12.79
N ALA A 651 -34.87 -17.24 -13.81
CA ALA A 651 -34.29 -17.35 -15.15
C ALA A 651 -32.80 -17.00 -15.15
N TRP A 652 -32.40 -15.92 -14.48
CA TRP A 652 -31.00 -15.49 -14.36
C TRP A 652 -30.15 -16.53 -13.60
N THR A 653 -30.66 -17.04 -12.48
CA THR A 653 -29.97 -18.09 -11.72
C THR A 653 -29.80 -19.38 -12.56
N ALA A 654 -30.81 -19.78 -13.34
CA ALA A 654 -30.74 -20.92 -14.23
C ALA A 654 -29.73 -20.70 -15.36
N GLU A 655 -29.69 -19.49 -15.92
CA GLU A 655 -28.74 -19.12 -16.97
C GLU A 655 -27.28 -19.12 -16.46
N CYS A 656 -27.02 -18.54 -15.28
CA CYS A 656 -25.69 -18.60 -14.65
C CYS A 656 -25.25 -20.06 -14.43
N ARG A 657 -26.15 -20.92 -13.92
CA ARG A 657 -25.85 -22.35 -13.74
C ARG A 657 -25.58 -23.09 -15.06
N ARG A 658 -26.31 -22.75 -16.12
CA ARG A 658 -26.12 -23.34 -17.46
C ARG A 658 -24.79 -22.94 -18.07
N LEU A 659 -24.36 -21.68 -17.86
CA LEU A 659 -23.11 -21.14 -18.41
C LEU A 659 -21.88 -21.40 -17.54
N GLY A 660 -22.06 -21.65 -16.24
CA GLY A 660 -20.98 -21.75 -15.28
C GLY A 660 -20.43 -20.40 -14.81
N TYR A 661 -21.02 -19.28 -15.23
CA TYR A 661 -20.63 -17.92 -14.83
C TYR A 661 -21.80 -16.96 -14.95
N THR A 662 -21.67 -15.73 -14.38
CA THR A 662 -22.64 -14.65 -14.53
C THR A 662 -22.41 -13.89 -15.85
N PRO A 663 -23.31 -13.98 -16.84
CA PRO A 663 -23.14 -13.20 -18.07
C PRO A 663 -23.39 -11.70 -17.82
N PRO A 664 -22.78 -10.79 -18.63
CA PRO A 664 -22.81 -9.34 -18.40
C PRO A 664 -24.23 -8.75 -18.30
N GLU A 665 -25.17 -9.24 -19.10
CA GLU A 665 -26.56 -8.79 -19.10
C GLU A 665 -27.32 -9.19 -17.83
N VAL A 666 -27.00 -10.33 -17.25
CA VAL A 666 -27.55 -10.78 -15.96
C VAL A 666 -26.94 -9.99 -14.82
N LEU A 667 -25.64 -9.74 -14.87
CA LEU A 667 -24.95 -8.90 -13.91
C LEU A 667 -25.51 -7.47 -13.90
N ASP A 668 -25.73 -6.91 -15.09
CA ASP A 668 -26.35 -5.59 -15.24
C ASP A 668 -27.75 -5.54 -14.61
N GLY A 669 -28.52 -6.59 -14.78
CA GLY A 669 -29.84 -6.72 -14.14
C GLY A 669 -29.76 -6.80 -12.61
N TYR A 670 -28.78 -7.53 -12.06
CA TYR A 670 -28.56 -7.59 -10.61
C TYR A 670 -28.12 -6.26 -10.01
N ARG A 671 -27.44 -5.36 -10.75
CA ARG A 671 -27.12 -3.99 -10.28
C ARG A 671 -28.37 -3.15 -9.97
N GLY A 672 -29.50 -3.46 -10.60
CA GLY A 672 -30.75 -2.75 -10.36
C GLY A 672 -30.73 -1.31 -10.87
N MET A 673 -31.33 -0.39 -10.12
CA MET A 673 -31.27 1.05 -10.40
C MET A 673 -29.84 1.54 -10.15
N GLN A 674 -29.26 2.24 -11.13
CA GLN A 674 -27.84 2.54 -11.12
C GLN A 674 -27.49 3.85 -11.83
N VAL A 675 -26.38 4.47 -11.42
CA VAL A 675 -25.74 5.65 -12.03
C VAL A 675 -24.27 5.32 -12.31
N TRP A 676 -23.75 5.67 -13.50
CA TRP A 676 -22.35 5.53 -13.87
C TRP A 676 -21.77 6.90 -14.19
N ILE A 677 -20.55 7.17 -13.72
CA ILE A 677 -19.87 8.44 -13.92
C ILE A 677 -18.49 8.17 -14.48
N ASP A 678 -18.16 8.77 -15.62
CA ASP A 678 -16.81 8.79 -16.20
C ASP A 678 -16.05 10.01 -15.65
N HIS A 679 -14.89 9.76 -15.04
CA HIS A 679 -14.05 10.78 -14.42
C HIS A 679 -12.97 11.33 -15.37
N GLY A 680 -12.89 10.83 -16.60
CA GLY A 680 -12.00 11.34 -17.66
C GLY A 680 -10.51 10.95 -17.51
N ASN A 681 -10.15 10.21 -16.45
CA ASN A 681 -8.79 9.73 -16.18
C ASN A 681 -8.63 8.21 -16.36
N GLY A 682 -9.58 7.56 -17.05
CA GLY A 682 -9.64 6.10 -17.19
C GLY A 682 -10.44 5.39 -16.10
N LEU A 683 -10.97 6.14 -15.13
CA LEU A 683 -11.83 5.62 -14.07
C LEU A 683 -13.31 5.86 -14.41
N VAL A 684 -14.12 4.82 -14.27
CA VAL A 684 -15.59 4.89 -14.26
C VAL A 684 -16.11 4.38 -12.92
N SER A 685 -16.86 5.21 -12.17
CA SER A 685 -17.57 4.76 -10.96
C SER A 685 -19.00 4.36 -11.30
N ARG A 686 -19.49 3.27 -10.67
CA ARG A 686 -20.86 2.76 -10.84
C ARG A 686 -21.51 2.60 -9.48
N TYR A 687 -22.65 3.20 -9.30
CA TYR A 687 -23.43 3.18 -8.06
C TYR A 687 -24.69 2.36 -8.32
N ALA A 688 -24.86 1.26 -7.59
CA ALA A 688 -25.89 0.28 -7.84
C ALA A 688 -26.78 0.06 -6.60
N HIS A 689 -27.84 -0.73 -6.78
CA HIS A 689 -28.91 -1.03 -5.81
C HIS A 689 -29.66 0.21 -5.30
N LEU A 690 -29.69 1.28 -6.08
CA LEU A 690 -30.30 2.56 -5.68
C LEU A 690 -31.81 2.45 -5.44
N SER A 691 -32.36 3.30 -4.57
CA SER A 691 -33.81 3.44 -4.35
C SER A 691 -34.43 4.60 -5.14
N ALA A 692 -33.63 5.64 -5.41
CA ALA A 692 -33.99 6.78 -6.24
C ALA A 692 -32.71 7.45 -6.80
N ILE A 693 -32.85 8.05 -7.98
CA ILE A 693 -31.82 8.92 -8.59
C ILE A 693 -32.30 10.36 -8.40
N GLU A 694 -31.41 11.27 -8.02
CA GLU A 694 -31.72 12.68 -7.77
C GLU A 694 -32.19 13.36 -9.06
N PRO A 695 -33.17 14.26 -8.96
CA PRO A 695 -33.68 15.03 -10.12
C PRO A 695 -32.52 15.80 -10.79
N GLY A 696 -32.45 15.69 -12.12
CA GLY A 696 -31.39 16.32 -12.93
C GLY A 696 -30.10 15.52 -13.06
N ILE A 697 -29.99 14.31 -12.48
CA ILE A 697 -28.93 13.37 -12.75
C ILE A 697 -29.33 12.52 -13.96
N GLU A 698 -28.82 12.90 -15.12
CA GLU A 698 -29.13 12.31 -16.44
C GLU A 698 -27.83 12.14 -17.24
N GLU A 699 -27.86 11.31 -18.28
CA GLU A 699 -26.70 11.12 -19.16
C GLU A 699 -26.24 12.45 -19.77
N GLY A 700 -24.92 12.68 -19.76
CA GLY A 700 -24.27 13.91 -20.22
C GLY A 700 -24.16 15.03 -19.17
N VAL A 701 -24.79 14.89 -18.02
CA VAL A 701 -24.71 15.89 -16.94
C VAL A 701 -23.37 15.81 -16.23
N ARG A 702 -22.74 16.96 -15.96
CA ARG A 702 -21.56 17.06 -15.10
C ARG A 702 -21.96 17.05 -13.64
N VAL A 703 -21.23 16.29 -12.86
CA VAL A 703 -21.31 16.23 -11.40
C VAL A 703 -19.98 16.61 -10.77
N THR A 704 -20.04 17.13 -9.55
CA THR A 704 -18.85 17.46 -8.78
C THR A 704 -18.62 16.44 -7.66
N LYS A 705 -17.37 16.29 -7.25
CA LYS A 705 -16.99 15.46 -6.11
C LYS A 705 -17.83 15.79 -4.87
N GLY A 706 -18.38 14.77 -4.22
CA GLY A 706 -19.26 14.92 -3.05
C GLY A 706 -20.70 15.37 -3.34
N GLN A 707 -21.06 15.66 -4.60
CA GLN A 707 -22.44 15.97 -4.98
C GLN A 707 -23.36 14.78 -4.72
N ILE A 708 -24.54 15.02 -4.13
CA ILE A 708 -25.56 13.99 -3.97
C ILE A 708 -26.14 13.64 -5.36
N ILE A 709 -26.15 12.36 -5.69
CA ILE A 709 -26.58 11.85 -7.00
C ILE A 709 -27.76 10.86 -6.89
N ALA A 710 -27.95 10.24 -5.72
CA ALA A 710 -28.96 9.19 -5.53
C ALA A 710 -29.21 8.94 -4.03
N THR A 711 -30.10 7.99 -3.75
CA THR A 711 -30.29 7.40 -2.42
C THR A 711 -30.09 5.88 -2.46
N VAL A 712 -29.56 5.35 -1.35
CA VAL A 712 -29.29 3.91 -1.17
C VAL A 712 -30.59 3.10 -1.25
N GLY A 713 -30.52 1.86 -1.74
CA GLY A 713 -31.65 0.93 -1.81
C GLY A 713 -31.21 -0.53 -1.73
N ASN A 714 -32.00 -1.38 -2.37
CA ASN A 714 -31.70 -2.79 -2.59
C ASN A 714 -32.22 -3.30 -3.96
N SER A 715 -32.44 -2.38 -4.90
CA SER A 715 -32.98 -2.73 -6.23
C SER A 715 -32.06 -3.73 -6.93
N GLY A 716 -32.63 -4.68 -7.66
CA GLY A 716 -31.90 -5.72 -8.38
C GLY A 716 -31.41 -6.90 -7.51
N THR A 717 -31.38 -6.75 -6.19
CA THR A 717 -30.97 -7.86 -5.31
C THR A 717 -32.11 -8.91 -5.15
N PRO A 718 -31.78 -10.17 -4.86
CA PRO A 718 -32.80 -11.17 -4.54
C PRO A 718 -33.68 -10.80 -3.33
N SER A 719 -33.16 -10.10 -2.32
CA SER A 719 -33.90 -9.62 -1.15
C SER A 719 -34.99 -8.59 -1.52
N SER A 720 -34.79 -7.80 -2.59
CA SER A 720 -35.79 -6.85 -3.10
C SER A 720 -37.09 -7.51 -3.54
N LEU A 721 -37.10 -8.83 -3.80
CA LEU A 721 -38.31 -9.62 -4.11
C LEU A 721 -39.23 -9.76 -2.91
N HIS A 722 -38.72 -9.65 -1.70
CA HIS A 722 -39.46 -9.88 -0.46
C HIS A 722 -39.69 -8.60 0.34
N SER A 723 -38.69 -7.73 0.37
CA SER A 723 -38.74 -6.49 1.15
C SER A 723 -37.90 -5.40 0.50
N GLN A 724 -38.37 -4.18 0.55
CA GLN A 724 -37.59 -3.01 0.11
C GLN A 724 -36.69 -2.44 1.18
N THR A 725 -36.69 -3.00 2.40
CA THR A 725 -35.91 -2.52 3.55
C THR A 725 -34.96 -3.58 4.06
N GLU A 726 -34.94 -4.76 3.48
CA GLU A 726 -34.03 -5.84 3.80
C GLU A 726 -32.76 -5.74 2.94
N GLU A 727 -31.60 -5.98 3.56
CA GLU A 727 -30.28 -5.90 2.91
C GLU A 727 -30.05 -4.59 2.12
N VAL A 728 -30.52 -3.47 2.66
CA VAL A 728 -30.30 -2.15 2.07
C VAL A 728 -28.81 -1.79 2.19
N HIS A 729 -28.17 -1.54 1.06
CA HIS A 729 -26.77 -1.14 0.97
C HIS A 729 -26.49 -0.39 -0.34
N LEU A 730 -25.39 0.37 -0.37
CA LEU A 730 -24.81 0.87 -1.61
C LEU A 730 -23.79 -0.13 -2.10
N HIS A 731 -23.87 -0.50 -3.38
CA HIS A 731 -22.82 -1.21 -4.10
C HIS A 731 -22.10 -0.22 -5.02
N LEU A 732 -20.82 0.06 -4.71
CA LEU A 732 -19.94 0.95 -5.47
C LEU A 732 -18.91 0.15 -6.24
N GLU A 733 -18.90 0.25 -7.58
CA GLU A 733 -17.85 -0.30 -8.42
C GLU A 733 -16.94 0.81 -8.95
N LEU A 734 -15.63 0.56 -8.99
CA LEU A 734 -14.62 1.42 -9.60
C LEU A 734 -13.96 0.64 -10.74
N TRP A 735 -14.08 1.11 -11.97
CA TRP A 735 -13.63 0.38 -13.16
C TRP A 735 -12.49 1.10 -13.89
N ALA A 736 -11.45 0.34 -14.22
CA ALA A 736 -10.37 0.73 -15.12
C ALA A 736 -10.49 -0.09 -16.41
N GLY A 737 -11.01 0.52 -17.48
CA GLY A 737 -11.32 -0.21 -18.71
C GLY A 737 -12.35 -1.33 -18.48
N ASP A 738 -11.98 -2.57 -18.81
CA ASP A 738 -12.83 -3.76 -18.67
C ASP A 738 -12.68 -4.48 -17.31
N HIS A 739 -11.89 -3.92 -16.40
CA HIS A 739 -11.57 -4.51 -15.11
C HIS A 739 -12.01 -3.61 -13.96
N PHE A 740 -12.52 -4.19 -12.87
CA PHE A 740 -12.81 -3.45 -11.66
C PHE A 740 -11.59 -3.36 -10.75
N ILE A 741 -11.46 -2.26 -9.99
CA ILE A 741 -10.40 -2.08 -9.00
C ILE A 741 -10.52 -3.16 -7.93
N GLY A 742 -9.44 -3.87 -7.67
CA GLY A 742 -9.39 -5.00 -6.74
C GLY A 742 -9.50 -6.37 -7.40
N GLN A 743 -9.78 -6.44 -8.72
CA GLN A 743 -9.74 -7.70 -9.45
C GLN A 743 -8.31 -8.28 -9.47
N PHE A 744 -8.17 -9.57 -9.22
CA PHE A 744 -6.90 -10.30 -9.12
C PHE A 744 -5.99 -9.88 -7.96
N LEU A 745 -6.49 -9.06 -7.01
CA LEU A 745 -5.80 -8.71 -5.78
C LEU A 745 -6.26 -9.59 -4.62
N ARG A 746 -5.36 -9.89 -3.69
CA ARG A 746 -5.74 -10.50 -2.41
C ARG A 746 -6.57 -9.50 -1.59
N PRO A 747 -7.52 -9.93 -0.75
CA PRO A 747 -8.37 -9.02 0.03
C PRO A 747 -7.60 -7.98 0.83
N ILE A 748 -6.44 -8.35 1.37
CA ILE A 748 -5.57 -7.43 2.12
C ILE A 748 -5.03 -6.30 1.22
N GLU A 749 -4.67 -6.59 -0.01
CA GLU A 749 -4.18 -5.58 -0.97
C GLU A 749 -5.32 -4.67 -1.45
N VAL A 750 -6.51 -5.26 -1.72
CA VAL A 750 -7.72 -4.50 -2.06
C VAL A 750 -8.01 -3.47 -0.98
N ARG A 751 -7.97 -3.89 0.28
CA ARG A 751 -8.22 -3.02 1.43
C ARG A 751 -7.20 -1.89 1.53
N GLU A 752 -5.91 -2.20 1.46
CA GLU A 752 -4.84 -1.19 1.51
C GLU A 752 -4.99 -0.13 0.41
N TRP A 753 -5.35 -0.53 -0.81
CA TRP A 753 -5.57 0.41 -1.89
C TRP A 753 -6.84 1.24 -1.68
N LEU A 754 -7.95 0.63 -1.28
CA LEU A 754 -9.19 1.37 -1.02
C LEU A 754 -9.03 2.35 0.15
N GLU A 755 -8.29 2.00 1.20
CA GLU A 755 -7.96 2.89 2.32
C GLU A 755 -7.13 4.11 1.87
N ARG A 756 -6.28 3.96 0.87
CA ARG A 756 -5.46 5.05 0.30
C ARG A 756 -6.25 5.96 -0.63
N ILE A 757 -7.15 5.41 -1.44
CA ILE A 757 -7.82 6.18 -2.51
C ILE A 757 -9.17 6.78 -2.09
N LEU A 758 -9.91 6.17 -1.17
CA LEU A 758 -11.20 6.63 -0.66
C LEU A 758 -11.03 7.36 0.68
N ARG A 759 -11.37 8.67 0.73
CA ARG A 759 -11.23 9.51 1.93
C ARG A 759 -12.49 10.34 2.20
#